data_721b3c602ba31a65f371b6e02e44f5e5
#
_entry.id   721b3c602ba31a65f371b6e02e44f5e5
#
_cell.length_a   1.000
_cell.length_b   1.000
_cell.length_c   1.000
_cell.angle_alpha   90.00
_cell.angle_beta   90.00
_cell.angle_gamma   90.00
#
_symmetry.space_group_name_H-M   'P 1'
#
loop_
_entity.id
_entity.type
_entity.pdbx_description
1 polymer ?
#
loop_
_entity_poly.entity_id
_entity_poly.type
_entity_poly.pdbx_seq_one_letter_code
_entity_poly.pdbx_strand_id
1 'polypeptide(L)'
;MKISENWLRTWVNPAIDSDTLSDQLTMLGLEVDELAPVAKPFTGVVVGEVLTVKQHPDADRLRVTTVNIGSGEPLQIVCGAPNVRAGMKAPVATIGAVLPGDFKIKKGKLRGVESQGMLCGASEIDLEDKIDGLLELPDDAPVGVNIREYLKLDDNVIDISITPNRGDCFSIRGIAREVAVINQLQMNEPEIKSVDATITDEKKVVISTDGAPRYLGRVIKNVNVKAATPEWMEQALARSGIRTHSILVDVTNYVLMELGQPMHAFDLAKIEGTVHVRQAQPQEKLQLLNDQEVELQDDVMVIADDQKALAIAGIMGGLASSVTDDTTDIFLESAFFAPLAIAGRARRFGLHTDSSQRYERGVDFELPLIAMNRASQLIQELAGGEFGPITVAEKSDLLPKREAIELKQAQVDQLLGYKVAAEFITDALTRLGCEVTIQADGELSVVPPSHRYDMAIYQDLIEEVARIDGYDNIQISLPSMDVQLAKYQDRFEIAQLRQTVVTLGYQEAISFSFADAKLEKQLNPQVSPLMLANPISSDLAAMRSTLLSSLIPCVQYNLNRQQSRVRFFELGLRFDYQKANSIQDLKQIPTLALVAVGSREPESWHAKPQPMDFFDFKGEVEEILAAGRVKVEYVRSERPWLHPGQSAEILVDGQSIGYLGRLHPSLENELDLSTTWVAELDQAAVLQSYVSNFTELSRFPSVRRDIALLISDNINVRDIQQLIEKTGGELLDSTWLFDVYTGQGVEEGKRSLAFALLWQHPSRTLEDAEIKSGMDNIIQVLENTYQATLRAS
;
A
#
# COMPACT_ATOMS: atom_id res chain seq x y z
N MET A 1 16.30 1.35 -1.50
CA MET A 1 17.67 0.93 -1.92
C MET A 1 18.65 1.26 -0.81
N LYS A 2 19.35 0.21 -0.29
CA LYS A 2 20.33 0.41 0.78
C LYS A 2 21.69 0.76 0.21
N ILE A 3 22.36 1.74 0.82
CA ILE A 3 23.72 2.16 0.46
C ILE A 3 24.56 2.43 1.70
N SER A 4 25.87 2.19 1.61
CA SER A 4 26.84 2.60 2.61
C SER A 4 27.11 4.10 2.46
N GLU A 5 27.02 4.87 3.53
CA GLU A 5 27.38 6.28 3.55
C GLU A 5 28.87 6.47 3.24
N ASN A 6 29.74 5.65 3.81
CA ASN A 6 31.17 5.70 3.53
C ASN A 6 31.47 5.44 2.05
N TRP A 7 30.76 4.53 1.39
CA TRP A 7 30.91 4.30 -0.06
C TRP A 7 30.45 5.53 -0.85
N LEU A 8 29.29 6.11 -0.53
CA LEU A 8 28.82 7.35 -1.14
C LEU A 8 29.86 8.49 -0.97
N ARG A 9 30.43 8.62 0.23
CA ARG A 9 31.45 9.64 0.54
C ARG A 9 32.76 9.47 -0.23
N THR A 10 33.06 8.31 -0.75
CA THR A 10 34.20 8.14 -1.68
C THR A 10 33.95 8.83 -3.04
N TRP A 11 32.69 8.98 -3.44
CA TRP A 11 32.28 9.63 -4.68
C TRP A 11 32.04 11.14 -4.50
N VAL A 12 31.47 11.53 -3.39
CA VAL A 12 31.22 12.95 -3.02
C VAL A 12 31.20 13.09 -1.51
N ASN A 13 32.00 13.98 -0.98
CA ASN A 13 32.13 14.14 0.48
C ASN A 13 31.83 15.58 0.91
N PRO A 14 30.56 15.98 1.05
CA PRO A 14 30.20 17.27 1.62
C PRO A 14 30.58 17.32 3.10
N ALA A 15 30.97 18.52 3.58
CA ALA A 15 31.33 18.77 4.97
C ALA A 15 30.08 18.90 5.87
N ILE A 16 29.21 17.92 5.85
CA ILE A 16 27.96 17.82 6.62
C ILE A 16 27.91 16.47 7.35
N ASP A 17 27.13 16.40 8.43
CA ASP A 17 26.88 15.15 9.15
C ASP A 17 25.86 14.26 8.43
N SER A 18 25.66 13.05 8.95
CA SER A 18 24.79 12.05 8.37
C SER A 18 23.32 12.45 8.39
N ASP A 19 22.88 13.11 9.46
CA ASP A 19 21.51 13.57 9.60
C ASP A 19 21.18 14.65 8.56
N THR A 20 22.08 15.64 8.40
CA THR A 20 21.94 16.67 7.36
C THR A 20 21.97 16.08 5.95
N LEU A 21 22.80 15.05 5.70
CA LEU A 21 22.84 14.34 4.41
C LEU A 21 21.51 13.63 4.13
N SER A 22 20.95 12.97 5.13
CA SER A 22 19.64 12.31 5.05
C SER A 22 18.52 13.31 4.73
N ASP A 23 18.49 14.45 5.42
CA ASP A 23 17.52 15.52 5.18
C ASP A 23 17.66 16.10 3.76
N GLN A 24 18.88 16.36 3.30
CA GLN A 24 19.12 16.82 1.93
C GLN A 24 18.63 15.84 0.88
N LEU A 25 18.90 14.54 1.03
CA LEU A 25 18.42 13.50 0.11
C LEU A 25 16.89 13.48 0.05
N THR A 26 16.24 13.50 1.20
CA THR A 26 14.77 13.52 1.30
C THR A 26 14.20 14.77 0.61
N MET A 27 14.73 15.94 0.86
CA MET A 27 14.27 17.19 0.24
C MET A 27 14.53 17.25 -1.27
N LEU A 28 15.51 16.49 -1.76
CA LEU A 28 15.77 16.32 -3.20
C LEU A 28 14.82 15.32 -3.88
N GLY A 29 13.88 14.71 -3.13
CA GLY A 29 12.94 13.71 -3.64
C GLY A 29 13.45 12.27 -3.56
N LEU A 30 14.54 12.03 -2.82
CA LEU A 30 15.09 10.71 -2.52
C LEU A 30 14.83 10.40 -1.04
N GLU A 31 13.56 10.07 -0.73
CA GLU A 31 13.10 9.86 0.63
C GLU A 31 13.93 8.81 1.37
N VAL A 32 14.52 9.19 2.49
CA VAL A 32 15.28 8.29 3.35
C VAL A 32 14.34 7.64 4.35
N ASP A 33 14.10 6.35 4.19
CA ASP A 33 13.25 5.56 5.08
C ASP A 33 13.95 5.24 6.40
N GLU A 34 15.26 4.99 6.34
CA GLU A 34 16.06 4.63 7.51
C GLU A 34 17.52 5.09 7.37
N LEU A 35 18.08 5.63 8.43
CA LEU A 35 19.50 5.87 8.61
C LEU A 35 19.98 5.05 9.82
N ALA A 36 20.68 3.95 9.57
CA ALA A 36 21.07 3.01 10.60
C ALA A 36 22.59 2.83 10.67
N PRO A 37 23.24 2.86 11.85
CA PRO A 37 24.65 2.52 11.97
C PRO A 37 24.87 1.04 11.64
N VAL A 38 26.00 0.73 11.01
CA VAL A 38 26.41 -0.66 10.69
C VAL A 38 26.56 -1.52 11.95
N ALA A 39 27.00 -0.91 13.04
CA ALA A 39 27.04 -1.55 14.36
C ALA A 39 26.75 -0.52 15.45
N LYS A 40 26.00 -0.92 16.48
CA LYS A 40 25.74 -0.08 17.64
C LYS A 40 27.04 0.41 18.28
N PRO A 41 27.04 1.51 19.03
CA PRO A 41 28.22 2.00 19.72
C PRO A 41 28.76 0.99 20.73
N PHE A 42 30.06 0.70 20.66
CA PHE A 42 30.83 -0.04 21.65
C PHE A 42 32.30 0.41 21.65
N THR A 43 33.02 0.17 22.71
CA THR A 43 34.40 0.64 22.88
C THR A 43 35.29 -0.43 23.58
N GLY A 44 36.61 -0.35 23.37
CA GLY A 44 37.58 -1.19 24.08
C GLY A 44 37.66 -2.64 23.59
N VAL A 45 37.19 -2.88 22.35
CA VAL A 45 37.33 -4.20 21.69
C VAL A 45 38.44 -4.11 20.66
N VAL A 46 39.41 -5.05 20.75
CA VAL A 46 40.58 -5.12 19.87
C VAL A 46 40.70 -6.47 19.20
N VAL A 47 41.46 -6.55 18.14
CA VAL A 47 41.87 -7.84 17.53
C VAL A 47 42.83 -8.56 18.49
N GLY A 48 42.50 -9.76 18.91
CA GLY A 48 43.39 -10.58 19.74
C GLY A 48 43.69 -11.94 19.14
N GLU A 49 44.85 -12.50 19.50
CA GLU A 49 45.28 -13.84 19.10
C GLU A 49 45.31 -14.78 20.30
N VAL A 50 44.63 -15.90 20.17
CA VAL A 50 44.61 -16.95 21.19
C VAL A 50 45.91 -17.77 21.14
N LEU A 51 46.82 -17.53 22.10
CA LEU A 51 48.11 -18.22 22.15
C LEU A 51 47.98 -19.65 22.65
N THR A 52 47.21 -19.87 23.73
CA THR A 52 47.03 -21.22 24.32
C THR A 52 45.59 -21.43 24.74
N VAL A 53 45.16 -22.70 24.71
CA VAL A 53 43.85 -23.13 25.20
C VAL A 53 44.02 -24.32 26.11
N LYS A 54 43.49 -24.22 27.36
CA LYS A 54 43.52 -25.29 28.36
C LYS A 54 42.12 -25.59 28.86
N GLN A 55 41.84 -26.83 29.28
CA GLN A 55 40.58 -27.21 29.91
C GLN A 55 40.43 -26.46 31.23
N HIS A 56 39.23 -25.94 31.51
CA HIS A 56 38.93 -25.35 32.81
C HIS A 56 38.89 -26.44 33.90
N PRO A 57 39.51 -26.21 35.09
CA PRO A 57 39.62 -27.23 36.10
C PRO A 57 38.25 -27.72 36.64
N ASP A 58 37.26 -26.85 36.72
CA ASP A 58 35.96 -27.13 37.37
C ASP A 58 34.76 -26.96 36.43
N ALA A 59 34.97 -26.99 35.07
CA ALA A 59 33.88 -26.84 34.10
C ALA A 59 34.18 -27.47 32.75
N ASP A 60 33.35 -28.41 32.33
CA ASP A 60 33.53 -29.17 31.08
C ASP A 60 33.41 -28.33 29.80
N ARG A 61 32.55 -27.32 29.83
CA ARG A 61 32.27 -26.46 28.66
C ARG A 61 33.11 -25.20 28.60
N LEU A 62 33.94 -24.92 29.64
CA LEU A 62 34.77 -23.73 29.67
C LEU A 62 36.24 -24.10 29.32
N ARG A 63 36.90 -23.13 28.69
CA ARG A 63 38.33 -23.17 28.36
C ARG A 63 38.99 -21.96 29.00
N VAL A 64 40.23 -22.16 29.48
CA VAL A 64 41.09 -21.06 29.93
C VAL A 64 42.07 -20.77 28.81
N THR A 65 42.00 -19.56 28.30
CA THR A 65 42.84 -19.12 27.18
C THR A 65 43.86 -18.08 27.62
N THR A 66 45.01 -18.07 26.95
CA THR A 66 45.97 -16.94 27.02
C THR A 66 45.89 -16.20 25.72
N VAL A 67 45.61 -14.90 25.77
CA VAL A 67 45.30 -14.09 24.57
C VAL A 67 46.25 -12.91 24.46
N ASN A 68 46.92 -12.79 23.30
CA ASN A 68 47.73 -11.62 22.97
C ASN A 68 46.84 -10.53 22.38
N ILE A 69 46.92 -9.31 22.90
CA ILE A 69 46.19 -8.12 22.46
C ILE A 69 47.12 -7.02 21.90
N GLY A 70 48.35 -7.39 21.54
CA GLY A 70 49.34 -6.46 20.94
C GLY A 70 50.01 -5.52 21.90
N SER A 71 49.65 -5.46 23.18
CA SER A 71 50.26 -4.62 24.17
C SER A 71 50.25 -5.28 25.55
N GLY A 72 51.39 -5.16 26.30
CA GLY A 72 51.49 -5.72 27.65
C GLY A 72 51.66 -7.24 27.71
N GLU A 73 51.41 -7.82 28.89
CA GLU A 73 51.39 -9.26 29.06
C GLU A 73 50.12 -9.85 28.50
N PRO A 74 50.18 -11.10 27.95
CA PRO A 74 49.01 -11.80 27.45
C PRO A 74 47.93 -11.95 28.53
N LEU A 75 46.69 -11.74 28.16
CA LEU A 75 45.54 -11.80 29.07
C LEU A 75 45.06 -13.23 29.28
N GLN A 76 44.73 -13.61 30.51
CA GLN A 76 44.00 -14.82 30.81
C GLN A 76 42.51 -14.56 30.66
N ILE A 77 41.84 -15.29 29.76
CA ILE A 77 40.40 -15.15 29.49
C ILE A 77 39.73 -16.51 29.56
N VAL A 78 38.64 -16.64 30.28
CA VAL A 78 37.79 -17.85 30.32
C VAL A 78 36.72 -17.73 29.23
N CYS A 79 36.72 -18.72 28.32
CA CYS A 79 35.83 -18.73 27.15
C CYS A 79 34.94 -19.99 27.13
N GLY A 80 33.69 -19.85 26.78
CA GLY A 80 32.72 -20.93 26.62
C GLY A 80 32.42 -21.30 25.17
N ALA A 81 32.98 -20.59 24.20
CA ALA A 81 32.68 -20.81 22.79
C ALA A 81 33.26 -22.14 22.28
N PRO A 82 32.48 -22.89 21.47
CA PRO A 82 32.89 -24.23 21.02
C PRO A 82 34.07 -24.21 20.03
N ASN A 83 34.24 -23.13 19.29
CA ASN A 83 35.23 -22.98 18.23
C ASN A 83 36.57 -22.41 18.68
N VAL A 84 36.77 -22.10 19.97
CA VAL A 84 38.01 -21.52 20.48
C VAL A 84 39.19 -22.50 20.32
N ARG A 85 40.27 -22.04 19.68
CA ARG A 85 41.51 -22.81 19.45
C ARG A 85 42.77 -21.95 19.51
N ALA A 86 43.90 -22.52 19.75
CA ALA A 86 45.18 -21.81 19.67
C ALA A 86 45.49 -21.38 18.22
N GLY A 87 46.05 -20.20 18.06
CA GLY A 87 46.33 -19.57 16.76
C GLY A 87 45.16 -18.78 16.22
N MET A 88 43.94 -18.93 16.77
CA MET A 88 42.74 -18.20 16.32
C MET A 88 42.83 -16.70 16.62
N LYS A 89 42.49 -15.86 15.68
CA LYS A 89 42.26 -14.42 15.92
C LYS A 89 40.78 -14.16 16.09
N ALA A 90 40.42 -13.33 17.06
CA ALA A 90 39.04 -12.99 17.39
C ALA A 90 38.94 -11.61 18.06
N PRO A 91 37.79 -10.96 18.08
CA PRO A 91 37.57 -9.73 18.86
C PRO A 91 37.70 -10.00 20.37
N VAL A 92 38.43 -9.13 21.04
CA VAL A 92 38.65 -9.20 22.47
C VAL A 92 38.20 -7.94 23.16
N ALA A 93 37.18 -8.03 23.97
CA ALA A 93 36.76 -6.94 24.85
C ALA A 93 37.66 -6.92 26.09
N THR A 94 38.46 -5.86 26.24
CA THR A 94 39.40 -5.65 27.35
C THR A 94 38.69 -5.15 28.60
N ILE A 95 39.38 -5.16 29.76
CA ILE A 95 38.79 -4.58 30.98
C ILE A 95 38.50 -3.09 30.76
N GLY A 96 37.27 -2.65 31.03
CA GLY A 96 36.79 -1.30 30.79
C GLY A 96 36.06 -1.13 29.46
N ALA A 97 36.09 -2.13 28.58
CA ALA A 97 35.28 -2.12 27.36
C ALA A 97 33.78 -1.99 27.68
N VAL A 98 33.08 -1.28 26.83
CA VAL A 98 31.61 -1.14 26.88
C VAL A 98 31.06 -1.75 25.61
N LEU A 99 30.31 -2.84 25.71
CA LEU A 99 29.66 -3.54 24.63
C LEU A 99 28.24 -2.99 24.41
N PRO A 100 27.57 -3.32 23.29
CA PRO A 100 26.19 -2.91 23.04
C PRO A 100 25.27 -3.21 24.23
N GLY A 101 24.32 -2.30 24.51
CA GLY A 101 23.47 -2.36 25.69
C GLY A 101 24.15 -1.94 27.02
N ASP A 102 25.20 -1.11 26.92
CA ASP A 102 25.98 -0.58 28.08
C ASP A 102 26.61 -1.67 28.95
N PHE A 103 26.90 -2.84 28.38
CA PHE A 103 27.51 -3.95 29.10
C PHE A 103 29.01 -3.71 29.31
N LYS A 104 29.40 -3.38 30.52
CA LYS A 104 30.79 -3.08 30.88
C LYS A 104 31.59 -4.33 31.26
N ILE A 105 32.68 -4.57 30.58
CA ILE A 105 33.62 -5.65 30.86
C ILE A 105 34.47 -5.31 32.10
N LYS A 106 34.42 -6.19 33.08
CA LYS A 106 35.16 -6.07 34.33
C LYS A 106 36.00 -7.33 34.54
N LYS A 107 37.10 -7.18 35.30
CA LYS A 107 37.85 -8.34 35.80
C LYS A 107 36.91 -9.22 36.62
N GLY A 108 36.76 -10.47 36.25
CA GLY A 108 35.84 -11.41 36.88
C GLY A 108 36.48 -12.76 37.24
N LYS A 109 35.74 -13.57 37.96
CA LYS A 109 36.08 -14.98 38.22
C LYS A 109 34.94 -15.86 37.73
N LEU A 110 35.25 -16.79 36.84
CA LEU A 110 34.30 -17.77 36.34
C LEU A 110 34.70 -19.15 36.95
N ARG A 111 33.80 -19.65 37.83
CA ARG A 111 34.05 -20.88 38.58
C ARG A 111 35.43 -20.94 39.24
N GLY A 112 35.87 -19.84 39.90
CA GLY A 112 37.13 -19.75 40.60
C GLY A 112 38.32 -19.31 39.76
N VAL A 113 38.29 -19.38 38.41
CA VAL A 113 39.36 -18.95 37.49
C VAL A 113 39.15 -17.50 37.06
N GLU A 114 40.19 -16.70 37.15
CA GLU A 114 40.21 -15.30 36.81
C GLU A 114 40.06 -15.10 35.28
N SER A 115 39.21 -14.16 34.86
CA SER A 115 39.11 -13.70 33.49
C SER A 115 39.35 -12.19 33.41
N GLN A 116 40.29 -11.80 32.54
CA GLN A 116 40.73 -10.40 32.36
C GLN A 116 40.20 -9.77 31.06
N GLY A 117 39.03 -10.21 30.62
CA GLY A 117 38.37 -9.75 29.39
C GLY A 117 37.39 -10.80 28.91
N MET A 118 36.90 -10.60 27.68
CA MET A 118 35.94 -11.46 27.03
C MET A 118 36.34 -11.62 25.56
N LEU A 119 36.40 -12.86 25.05
CA LEU A 119 36.43 -13.14 23.61
C LEU A 119 34.99 -13.01 23.09
N CYS A 120 34.81 -12.31 22.00
CA CYS A 120 33.48 -11.97 21.49
C CYS A 120 33.11 -12.75 20.22
N GLY A 121 31.90 -13.20 20.13
CA GLY A 121 31.24 -13.57 18.87
C GLY A 121 30.70 -12.34 18.14
N ALA A 122 30.03 -12.53 17.03
CA ALA A 122 29.49 -11.45 16.21
C ALA A 122 28.37 -10.70 16.94
N SER A 123 27.46 -11.40 17.62
CA SER A 123 26.32 -10.79 18.34
C SER A 123 26.72 -9.90 19.49
N GLU A 124 27.87 -10.18 20.19
CA GLU A 124 28.34 -9.34 21.28
C GLU A 124 28.83 -7.95 20.79
N ILE A 125 29.14 -7.81 19.52
CA ILE A 125 29.55 -6.53 18.90
C ILE A 125 28.53 -6.02 17.88
N ASP A 126 27.26 -6.50 17.97
CA ASP A 126 26.10 -6.08 17.15
C ASP A 126 26.27 -6.41 15.66
N LEU A 127 26.91 -7.52 15.34
CA LEU A 127 26.99 -8.06 13.99
C LEU A 127 26.15 -9.34 13.88
N GLU A 128 25.75 -9.69 12.64
CA GLU A 128 24.99 -10.91 12.37
C GLU A 128 25.84 -12.14 12.65
N ASP A 129 25.32 -13.10 13.42
CA ASP A 129 25.97 -14.36 13.70
C ASP A 129 25.89 -15.29 12.48
N LYS A 130 27.06 -15.56 11.88
CA LYS A 130 27.19 -16.56 10.83
C LYS A 130 27.61 -17.94 11.38
N ILE A 131 28.15 -17.99 12.59
CA ILE A 131 28.72 -19.17 13.24
C ILE A 131 28.36 -19.13 14.74
N ASP A 132 27.99 -20.28 15.30
CA ASP A 132 27.82 -20.42 16.76
C ASP A 132 29.22 -20.41 17.42
N GLY A 133 29.54 -19.31 18.12
CA GLY A 133 30.79 -19.14 18.84
C GLY A 133 31.45 -17.78 18.60
N LEU A 134 32.79 -17.79 18.65
CA LEU A 134 33.61 -16.58 18.45
C LEU A 134 33.62 -16.17 16.98
N LEU A 135 33.63 -14.86 16.74
CA LEU A 135 33.88 -14.29 15.42
C LEU A 135 35.35 -14.55 15.06
N GLU A 136 35.59 -15.45 14.12
CA GLU A 136 36.92 -15.75 13.62
C GLU A 136 37.37 -14.70 12.62
N LEU A 137 38.53 -14.09 12.90
CA LEU A 137 39.16 -13.12 12.03
C LEU A 137 40.22 -13.79 11.17
N PRO A 138 40.52 -13.26 9.95
CA PRO A 138 41.61 -13.74 9.12
C PRO A 138 42.95 -13.82 9.84
N ASP A 139 43.81 -14.76 9.42
CA ASP A 139 45.13 -14.98 10.06
C ASP A 139 46.07 -13.76 9.97
N ASP A 140 45.86 -12.89 8.97
CA ASP A 140 46.63 -11.66 8.76
C ASP A 140 46.07 -10.46 9.56
N ALA A 141 44.92 -10.59 10.23
CA ALA A 141 44.33 -9.49 11.03
C ALA A 141 45.38 -8.96 12.04
N PRO A 142 45.62 -7.64 12.09
CA PRO A 142 46.67 -7.05 12.93
C PRO A 142 46.26 -7.04 14.39
N VAL A 143 46.96 -7.79 15.21
CA VAL A 143 46.70 -7.89 16.66
C VAL A 143 46.86 -6.53 17.35
N GLY A 144 45.92 -6.18 18.20
CA GLY A 144 45.88 -4.95 18.98
C GLY A 144 45.16 -3.77 18.30
N VAL A 145 44.78 -3.89 17.03
CA VAL A 145 44.00 -2.86 16.33
C VAL A 145 42.56 -2.88 16.84
N ASN A 146 41.95 -1.68 16.94
CA ASN A 146 40.56 -1.55 17.32
C ASN A 146 39.67 -2.28 16.30
N ILE A 147 38.77 -3.13 16.78
CA ILE A 147 37.91 -3.96 15.93
C ILE A 147 36.97 -3.13 15.05
N ARG A 148 36.47 -1.97 15.54
CA ARG A 148 35.63 -1.05 14.76
C ARG A 148 36.40 -0.49 13.55
N GLU A 149 37.69 -0.15 13.78
CA GLU A 149 38.56 0.34 12.70
C GLU A 149 38.89 -0.78 11.72
N TYR A 150 39.28 -1.97 12.21
CA TYR A 150 39.59 -3.12 11.38
C TYR A 150 38.40 -3.55 10.49
N LEU A 151 37.20 -3.71 11.05
CA LEU A 151 35.97 -4.09 10.34
C LEU A 151 35.24 -2.91 9.71
N LYS A 152 35.81 -1.68 9.81
CA LYS A 152 35.20 -0.44 9.28
C LYS A 152 33.74 -0.25 9.72
N LEU A 153 33.46 -0.49 11.01
CA LEU A 153 32.08 -0.44 11.55
C LEU A 153 31.56 0.99 11.77
N ASP A 154 32.43 2.00 11.65
CA ASP A 154 32.03 3.42 11.72
C ASP A 154 31.51 3.86 10.35
N ASP A 155 30.33 3.36 10.01
CA ASP A 155 29.58 3.64 8.78
C ASP A 155 28.08 3.57 9.08
N ASN A 156 27.28 4.24 8.23
CA ASN A 156 25.83 4.16 8.23
C ASN A 156 25.33 3.52 6.95
N VAL A 157 24.23 2.79 7.07
CA VAL A 157 23.42 2.34 5.94
C VAL A 157 22.25 3.32 5.79
N ILE A 158 22.14 3.89 4.62
CA ILE A 158 21.01 4.76 4.23
C ILE A 158 20.07 3.93 3.38
N ASP A 159 18.82 3.76 3.81
CA ASP A 159 17.77 3.12 2.99
C ASP A 159 16.92 4.19 2.31
N ILE A 160 16.94 4.19 0.97
CA ILE A 160 16.33 5.25 0.15
C ILE A 160 15.20 4.67 -0.69
N SER A 161 14.01 5.25 -0.57
CA SER A 161 12.88 5.03 -1.46
C SER A 161 13.03 5.84 -2.75
N ILE A 162 13.18 5.15 -3.87
CA ILE A 162 13.40 5.78 -5.17
C ILE A 162 12.11 5.71 -5.99
N THR A 163 11.62 6.86 -6.40
CA THR A 163 10.40 6.98 -7.23
C THR A 163 10.64 6.40 -8.64
N PRO A 164 9.58 5.93 -9.34
CA PRO A 164 9.73 5.31 -10.66
C PRO A 164 10.36 6.19 -11.73
N ASN A 165 10.26 7.50 -11.65
CA ASN A 165 10.87 8.45 -12.59
C ASN A 165 12.36 8.66 -12.34
N ARG A 166 12.87 8.35 -11.13
CA ARG A 166 14.27 8.56 -10.75
C ARG A 166 15.12 7.28 -10.82
N GLY A 167 14.93 6.47 -11.86
CA GLY A 167 15.72 5.25 -12.09
C GLY A 167 17.23 5.49 -12.19
N ASP A 168 17.66 6.71 -12.55
CA ASP A 168 19.05 7.17 -12.54
C ASP A 168 19.71 7.09 -11.16
N CYS A 169 18.91 7.20 -10.07
CA CYS A 169 19.37 7.15 -8.68
C CYS A 169 19.47 5.73 -8.10
N PHE A 170 19.21 4.67 -8.89
CA PHE A 170 19.41 3.29 -8.45
C PHE A 170 20.89 2.84 -8.45
N SER A 171 21.80 3.77 -8.06
CA SER A 171 23.24 3.50 -7.95
C SER A 171 23.92 4.52 -7.03
N ILE A 172 25.10 4.17 -6.53
CA ILE A 172 25.97 5.11 -5.79
C ILE A 172 26.27 6.33 -6.67
N ARG A 173 26.60 6.11 -7.93
CA ARG A 173 26.88 7.19 -8.91
C ARG A 173 25.70 8.16 -9.04
N GLY A 174 24.47 7.63 -9.16
CA GLY A 174 23.28 8.46 -9.31
C GLY A 174 23.00 9.31 -8.08
N ILE A 175 23.08 8.71 -6.89
CA ILE A 175 22.90 9.43 -5.62
C ILE A 175 24.04 10.46 -5.42
N ALA A 176 25.27 10.09 -5.76
CA ALA A 176 26.41 11.01 -5.66
C ALA A 176 26.25 12.26 -6.54
N ARG A 177 25.65 12.12 -7.74
CA ARG A 177 25.31 13.27 -8.60
C ARG A 177 24.39 14.26 -7.87
N GLU A 178 23.33 13.75 -7.25
CA GLU A 178 22.37 14.57 -6.52
C GLU A 178 23.03 15.30 -5.34
N VAL A 179 23.83 14.59 -4.54
CA VAL A 179 24.58 15.16 -3.41
C VAL A 179 25.62 16.19 -3.91
N ALA A 180 26.25 15.95 -5.04
CA ALA A 180 27.21 16.88 -5.67
C ALA A 180 26.52 18.16 -6.11
N VAL A 181 25.35 18.05 -6.76
CA VAL A 181 24.58 19.19 -7.27
C VAL A 181 24.14 20.11 -6.12
N ILE A 182 23.52 19.59 -5.07
CA ILE A 182 23.01 20.43 -3.96
C ILE A 182 24.15 21.08 -3.15
N ASN A 183 25.27 20.38 -2.98
CA ASN A 183 26.42 20.88 -2.24
C ASN A 183 27.44 21.62 -3.11
N GLN A 184 27.17 21.80 -4.43
CA GLN A 184 28.05 22.47 -5.38
C GLN A 184 29.48 21.89 -5.40
N LEU A 185 29.57 20.56 -5.30
CA LEU A 185 30.82 19.83 -5.32
C LEU A 185 31.01 19.10 -6.66
N GLN A 186 32.26 18.75 -6.97
CA GLN A 186 32.58 17.84 -8.05
C GLN A 186 32.60 16.41 -7.51
N MET A 187 32.13 15.46 -8.32
CA MET A 187 32.26 14.05 -7.99
C MET A 187 33.68 13.55 -8.21
N ASN A 188 34.07 12.63 -7.35
CA ASN A 188 35.33 11.89 -7.46
C ASN A 188 35.07 10.52 -8.11
N GLU A 189 34.80 10.51 -9.42
CA GLU A 189 34.51 9.29 -10.16
C GLU A 189 35.77 8.40 -10.25
N PRO A 190 35.67 7.07 -10.07
CA PRO A 190 36.79 6.18 -10.27
C PRO A 190 37.23 6.19 -11.74
N GLU A 191 38.53 6.11 -11.97
CA GLU A 191 39.09 6.02 -13.32
C GLU A 191 38.75 4.63 -13.92
N ILE A 192 37.87 4.60 -14.91
CA ILE A 192 37.48 3.38 -15.62
C ILE A 192 38.30 3.29 -16.91
N LYS A 193 39.23 2.35 -16.93
CA LYS A 193 40.08 2.10 -18.07
C LYS A 193 39.53 0.97 -18.96
N SER A 194 39.68 1.11 -20.27
CA SER A 194 39.43 0.00 -21.18
C SER A 194 40.46 -1.09 -20.96
N VAL A 195 40.03 -2.34 -20.92
CA VAL A 195 40.89 -3.50 -20.92
C VAL A 195 41.07 -3.96 -22.35
N ASP A 196 42.34 -3.99 -22.82
CA ASP A 196 42.66 -4.36 -24.19
C ASP A 196 42.38 -5.87 -24.42
N ALA A 197 42.01 -6.22 -25.65
CA ALA A 197 41.83 -7.61 -26.03
C ALA A 197 43.20 -8.33 -26.08
N THR A 198 43.33 -9.43 -25.37
CA THR A 198 44.52 -10.30 -25.36
C THR A 198 44.34 -11.56 -26.19
N ILE A 199 43.08 -11.88 -26.53
CA ILE A 199 42.71 -13.02 -27.40
C ILE A 199 41.73 -12.51 -28.48
N THR A 200 41.50 -13.28 -29.53
CA THR A 200 40.59 -12.95 -30.64
C THR A 200 39.22 -13.61 -30.53
N ASP A 201 38.98 -14.31 -29.45
CA ASP A 201 37.73 -15.05 -29.22
C ASP A 201 36.59 -14.05 -28.99
N GLU A 202 35.53 -14.20 -29.79
CA GLU A 202 34.29 -13.41 -29.67
C GLU A 202 33.05 -14.27 -29.88
N LYS A 203 31.92 -13.85 -29.36
CA LYS A 203 30.61 -14.45 -29.65
C LYS A 203 29.80 -13.48 -30.52
N LYS A 204 29.28 -14.02 -31.63
CA LYS A 204 28.36 -13.26 -32.45
C LYS A 204 27.06 -13.01 -31.67
N VAL A 205 26.54 -11.77 -31.72
CA VAL A 205 25.25 -11.36 -31.13
C VAL A 205 24.32 -10.90 -32.23
N VAL A 206 23.06 -11.35 -32.19
CA VAL A 206 22.01 -10.96 -33.13
C VAL A 206 20.79 -10.46 -32.35
N ILE A 207 20.35 -9.24 -32.61
CA ILE A 207 19.14 -8.65 -32.03
C ILE A 207 17.98 -8.76 -33.00
N SER A 208 16.99 -9.60 -32.67
CA SER A 208 15.78 -9.85 -33.45
C SER A 208 14.51 -9.21 -32.85
N THR A 209 14.66 -8.31 -31.87
CA THR A 209 13.57 -7.59 -31.21
C THR A 209 13.87 -6.10 -31.16
N ASP A 210 12.83 -5.27 -31.08
CA ASP A 210 13.01 -3.82 -30.89
C ASP A 210 13.15 -3.43 -29.41
N GLY A 211 12.89 -4.36 -28.50
CA GLY A 211 13.01 -4.18 -27.05
C GLY A 211 14.45 -4.13 -26.53
N ALA A 212 15.45 -4.46 -27.36
CA ALA A 212 16.87 -4.45 -26.99
C ALA A 212 17.67 -3.61 -27.99
N PRO A 213 17.62 -2.27 -27.93
CA PRO A 213 18.34 -1.41 -28.90
C PRO A 213 19.84 -1.57 -28.85
N ARG A 214 20.45 -1.96 -27.71
CA ARG A 214 21.90 -2.11 -27.56
C ARG A 214 22.23 -3.30 -26.68
N TYR A 215 23.15 -4.13 -27.15
CA TYR A 215 23.67 -5.31 -26.42
C TYR A 215 25.17 -5.45 -26.64
N LEU A 216 25.90 -5.47 -25.52
CA LEU A 216 27.34 -5.68 -25.52
C LEU A 216 27.65 -7.05 -24.90
N GLY A 217 28.59 -7.75 -25.51
CA GLY A 217 29.09 -9.02 -25.02
C GLY A 217 30.61 -9.07 -25.06
N ARG A 218 31.22 -9.76 -24.12
CA ARG A 218 32.67 -9.98 -24.08
C ARG A 218 32.98 -11.38 -23.63
N VAL A 219 33.86 -12.07 -24.39
CA VAL A 219 34.43 -13.36 -23.99
C VAL A 219 35.63 -13.10 -23.07
N ILE A 220 35.68 -13.78 -21.94
CA ILE A 220 36.84 -13.77 -21.03
C ILE A 220 37.15 -15.21 -20.69
N LYS A 221 38.41 -15.66 -20.97
CA LYS A 221 38.86 -17.02 -20.76
C LYS A 221 39.86 -17.13 -19.59
N ASN A 222 40.01 -18.33 -19.05
CA ASN A 222 40.98 -18.64 -18.01
C ASN A 222 40.79 -17.79 -16.75
N VAL A 223 39.51 -17.47 -16.38
CA VAL A 223 39.19 -16.73 -15.14
C VAL A 223 39.28 -17.67 -13.92
N ASN A 224 39.81 -17.17 -12.83
CA ASN A 224 39.80 -17.87 -11.53
C ASN A 224 38.49 -17.58 -10.78
N VAL A 225 37.45 -18.37 -11.05
CA VAL A 225 36.15 -18.22 -10.38
C VAL A 225 36.20 -18.43 -8.86
N LYS A 226 37.23 -19.13 -8.36
CA LYS A 226 37.48 -19.43 -6.93
C LYS A 226 38.33 -18.35 -6.25
N ALA A 227 38.68 -17.27 -6.93
CA ALA A 227 39.30 -16.12 -6.29
C ALA A 227 38.39 -15.57 -5.19
N ALA A 228 38.96 -15.23 -4.05
CA ALA A 228 38.20 -14.67 -2.96
C ALA A 228 37.73 -13.24 -3.30
N THR A 229 36.51 -12.96 -3.02
CA THR A 229 35.98 -11.57 -3.10
C THR A 229 36.70 -10.73 -2.03
N PRO A 230 37.30 -9.58 -2.40
CA PRO A 230 38.00 -8.77 -1.43
C PRO A 230 37.04 -8.14 -0.42
N GLU A 231 37.52 -8.02 0.82
CA GLU A 231 36.71 -7.53 1.97
C GLU A 231 36.00 -6.20 1.70
N TRP A 232 36.67 -5.27 0.99
CA TRP A 232 36.02 -3.98 0.64
C TRP A 232 34.79 -4.15 -0.25
N MET A 233 34.76 -5.11 -1.16
CA MET A 233 33.64 -5.42 -2.05
C MET A 233 32.56 -6.18 -1.27
N GLU A 234 32.94 -7.16 -0.44
CA GLU A 234 31.99 -7.86 0.42
C GLU A 234 31.24 -6.90 1.34
N GLN A 235 31.96 -5.96 1.99
CA GLN A 235 31.36 -4.96 2.86
C GLN A 235 30.42 -4.02 2.09
N ALA A 236 30.81 -3.55 0.90
CA ALA A 236 29.98 -2.70 0.04
C ALA A 236 28.67 -3.39 -0.36
N LEU A 237 28.75 -4.65 -0.80
CA LEU A 237 27.59 -5.44 -1.19
C LEU A 237 26.70 -5.79 0.02
N ALA A 238 27.27 -6.25 1.13
CA ALA A 238 26.52 -6.58 2.34
C ALA A 238 25.75 -5.38 2.90
N ARG A 239 26.36 -4.19 2.95
CA ARG A 239 25.70 -2.94 3.39
C ARG A 239 24.64 -2.46 2.40
N SER A 240 24.72 -2.92 1.16
CA SER A 240 23.68 -2.71 0.14
C SER A 240 22.60 -3.80 0.13
N GLY A 241 22.64 -4.76 1.08
CA GLY A 241 21.69 -5.86 1.19
C GLY A 241 21.91 -7.00 0.21
N ILE A 242 23.05 -7.04 -0.48
CA ILE A 242 23.40 -8.06 -1.47
C ILE A 242 24.36 -9.08 -0.84
N ARG A 243 24.01 -10.35 -0.96
CA ARG A 243 24.88 -11.45 -0.53
C ARG A 243 25.95 -11.73 -1.59
N THR A 244 27.16 -12.01 -1.13
CA THR A 244 28.25 -12.48 -2.00
C THR A 244 28.06 -13.95 -2.39
N HIS A 245 28.47 -14.31 -3.60
CA HIS A 245 28.34 -15.65 -4.15
C HIS A 245 29.67 -16.16 -4.67
N SER A 246 30.17 -15.57 -5.76
CA SER A 246 31.47 -15.85 -6.37
C SER A 246 32.00 -14.54 -6.93
N ILE A 247 33.31 -14.44 -7.09
CA ILE A 247 33.94 -13.19 -7.54
C ILE A 247 33.33 -12.62 -8.82
N LEU A 248 32.88 -13.46 -9.76
CA LEU A 248 32.29 -13.01 -11.02
C LEU A 248 30.90 -12.40 -10.81
N VAL A 249 30.06 -13.06 -9.99
CA VAL A 249 28.73 -12.55 -9.64
C VAL A 249 28.86 -11.31 -8.77
N ASP A 250 29.81 -11.30 -7.84
CA ASP A 250 30.04 -10.18 -6.93
C ASP A 250 30.51 -8.93 -7.68
N VAL A 251 31.37 -9.09 -8.70
CA VAL A 251 31.78 -7.99 -9.59
C VAL A 251 30.58 -7.44 -10.37
N THR A 252 29.70 -8.29 -10.93
CA THR A 252 28.53 -7.82 -11.66
C THR A 252 27.54 -7.08 -10.72
N ASN A 253 27.34 -7.58 -9.50
CA ASN A 253 26.53 -6.94 -8.47
C ASN A 253 27.17 -5.64 -7.96
N TYR A 254 28.48 -5.58 -7.83
CA TYR A 254 29.18 -4.37 -7.44
C TYR A 254 29.00 -3.27 -8.51
N VAL A 255 29.16 -3.57 -9.79
CA VAL A 255 28.95 -2.63 -10.90
C VAL A 255 27.48 -2.20 -10.97
N LEU A 256 26.56 -3.11 -10.71
CA LEU A 256 25.13 -2.80 -10.59
C LEU A 256 24.88 -1.71 -9.53
N MET A 257 25.46 -1.86 -8.33
CA MET A 257 25.30 -0.90 -7.23
C MET A 257 26.13 0.37 -7.44
N GLU A 258 27.32 0.24 -8.00
CA GLU A 258 28.22 1.37 -8.25
C GLU A 258 27.67 2.31 -9.34
N LEU A 259 27.27 1.75 -10.49
CA LEU A 259 26.93 2.51 -11.71
C LEU A 259 25.44 2.47 -12.09
N GLY A 260 24.67 1.48 -11.62
CA GLY A 260 23.27 1.30 -11.98
C GLY A 260 23.04 0.41 -13.22
N GLN A 261 24.07 -0.23 -13.75
CA GLN A 261 23.99 -1.12 -14.90
C GLN A 261 23.84 -2.58 -14.47
N PRO A 262 22.69 -3.22 -14.70
CA PRO A 262 22.63 -4.68 -14.53
C PRO A 262 23.50 -5.40 -15.55
N MET A 263 24.25 -6.38 -15.08
CA MET A 263 25.14 -7.21 -15.91
C MET A 263 24.91 -8.69 -15.61
N HIS A 264 25.27 -9.56 -16.54
CA HIS A 264 25.21 -10.99 -16.35
C HIS A 264 26.45 -11.70 -16.90
N ALA A 265 26.88 -12.74 -16.20
CA ALA A 265 27.99 -13.60 -16.65
C ALA A 265 27.44 -15.00 -16.94
N PHE A 266 27.55 -15.43 -18.19
CA PHE A 266 27.20 -16.77 -18.62
C PHE A 266 28.45 -17.66 -18.66
N ASP A 267 28.33 -18.94 -18.34
CA ASP A 267 29.35 -19.95 -18.61
C ASP A 267 29.43 -20.14 -20.12
N LEU A 268 30.57 -19.77 -20.70
CA LEU A 268 30.80 -19.79 -22.15
C LEU A 268 30.62 -21.19 -22.75
N ALA A 269 31.02 -22.23 -22.00
CA ALA A 269 30.90 -23.64 -22.44
C ALA A 269 29.45 -24.10 -22.59
N LYS A 270 28.49 -23.38 -21.97
CA LYS A 270 27.07 -23.71 -22.01
C LYS A 270 26.29 -22.93 -23.07
N ILE A 271 26.97 -22.07 -23.86
CA ILE A 271 26.38 -21.29 -24.95
C ILE A 271 26.70 -21.94 -26.29
N GLU A 272 25.69 -22.42 -27.02
CA GLU A 272 25.84 -23.06 -28.31
C GLU A 272 25.63 -22.05 -29.45
N GLY A 273 26.70 -21.81 -30.24
CA GLY A 273 26.61 -20.94 -31.43
C GLY A 273 26.49 -19.46 -31.15
N THR A 274 25.52 -18.81 -31.77
CA THR A 274 25.24 -17.35 -31.71
C THR A 274 24.38 -17.00 -30.50
N VAL A 275 24.66 -15.84 -29.88
CA VAL A 275 23.76 -15.27 -28.87
C VAL A 275 22.65 -14.47 -29.56
N HIS A 276 21.41 -14.80 -29.28
CA HIS A 276 20.21 -14.17 -29.83
C HIS A 276 19.45 -13.39 -28.75
N VAL A 277 19.19 -12.12 -29.01
CA VAL A 277 18.21 -11.33 -28.22
C VAL A 277 16.91 -11.30 -28.99
N ARG A 278 15.92 -12.06 -28.53
CA ARG A 278 14.66 -12.30 -29.26
C ARG A 278 13.45 -12.37 -28.32
N GLN A 279 12.25 -12.41 -28.88
CA GLN A 279 11.07 -12.82 -28.14
C GLN A 279 11.11 -14.32 -27.88
N ALA A 280 10.51 -14.76 -26.78
CA ALA A 280 10.35 -16.17 -26.46
C ALA A 280 9.51 -16.88 -27.53
N GLN A 281 9.79 -18.18 -27.75
CA GLN A 281 8.99 -19.03 -28.60
C GLN A 281 7.78 -19.58 -27.86
N PRO A 282 6.68 -19.94 -28.56
CA PRO A 282 5.52 -20.52 -27.91
C PRO A 282 5.89 -21.78 -27.11
N GLN A 283 5.44 -21.85 -25.86
CA GLN A 283 5.68 -22.97 -24.92
C GLN A 283 7.18 -23.17 -24.55
N GLU A 284 8.01 -22.18 -24.80
CA GLU A 284 9.42 -22.22 -24.37
C GLU A 284 9.50 -22.18 -22.84
N LYS A 285 10.29 -23.09 -22.26
CA LYS A 285 10.46 -23.19 -20.81
C LYS A 285 11.86 -22.81 -20.41
N LEU A 286 12.00 -22.23 -19.22
CA LEU A 286 13.28 -21.86 -18.64
C LEU A 286 13.27 -22.15 -17.14
N GLN A 287 14.30 -22.86 -16.66
CA GLN A 287 14.59 -22.96 -15.25
C GLN A 287 15.47 -21.79 -14.84
N LEU A 288 14.98 -21.00 -13.88
CA LEU A 288 15.63 -19.78 -13.42
C LEU A 288 16.65 -20.06 -12.30
N LEU A 289 17.49 -19.05 -11.99
CA LEU A 289 18.48 -19.10 -10.91
C LEU A 289 17.89 -19.33 -9.50
N ASN A 290 16.60 -19.08 -9.31
CA ASN A 290 15.88 -19.36 -8.06
C ASN A 290 15.19 -20.73 -8.05
N ASP A 291 15.58 -21.64 -8.92
CA ASP A 291 15.02 -22.98 -9.12
C ASP A 291 13.59 -23.06 -9.67
N GLN A 292 12.95 -21.92 -9.93
CA GLN A 292 11.61 -21.88 -10.51
C GLN A 292 11.65 -22.24 -12.01
N GLU A 293 10.82 -23.20 -12.45
CA GLU A 293 10.56 -23.44 -13.88
C GLU A 293 9.41 -22.54 -14.33
N VAL A 294 9.62 -21.75 -15.38
CA VAL A 294 8.61 -20.86 -15.96
C VAL A 294 8.34 -21.21 -17.42
N GLU A 295 7.10 -21.08 -17.83
CA GLU A 295 6.68 -21.13 -19.23
C GLU A 295 6.61 -19.72 -19.78
N LEU A 296 7.39 -19.43 -20.80
CA LEU A 296 7.56 -18.10 -21.37
C LEU A 296 6.45 -17.79 -22.36
N GLN A 297 5.92 -16.57 -22.28
CA GLN A 297 4.94 -16.04 -23.23
C GLN A 297 5.67 -15.35 -24.39
N ASP A 298 5.02 -15.21 -25.53
CA ASP A 298 5.58 -14.68 -26.77
C ASP A 298 5.93 -13.19 -26.73
N ASP A 299 5.46 -12.44 -25.72
CA ASP A 299 5.81 -11.04 -25.46
C ASP A 299 6.98 -10.90 -24.45
N VAL A 300 7.55 -11.98 -23.98
CA VAL A 300 8.71 -12.00 -23.08
C VAL A 300 10.00 -12.05 -23.90
N MET A 301 10.88 -11.09 -23.64
CA MET A 301 12.19 -11.04 -24.29
C MET A 301 13.19 -11.97 -23.58
N VAL A 302 13.96 -12.72 -24.35
CA VAL A 302 14.96 -13.67 -23.85
C VAL A 302 16.33 -13.42 -24.46
N ILE A 303 17.36 -13.75 -23.68
CA ILE A 303 18.67 -14.03 -24.20
C ILE A 303 18.70 -15.53 -24.51
N ALA A 304 19.05 -15.93 -25.71
CA ALA A 304 19.05 -17.31 -26.16
C ALA A 304 20.32 -17.63 -26.93
N ASP A 305 20.62 -18.92 -27.07
CA ASP A 305 21.58 -19.40 -28.05
C ASP A 305 20.87 -20.01 -29.28
N ASP A 306 21.59 -20.75 -30.12
CA ASP A 306 21.00 -21.41 -31.30
C ASP A 306 20.00 -22.52 -30.94
N GLN A 307 19.94 -22.97 -29.67
CA GLN A 307 19.16 -24.11 -29.23
C GLN A 307 18.05 -23.75 -28.22
N LYS A 308 18.34 -22.88 -27.26
CA LYS A 308 17.49 -22.65 -26.07
C LYS A 308 17.57 -21.22 -25.54
N ALA A 309 16.59 -20.84 -24.71
CA ALA A 309 16.67 -19.63 -23.88
C ALA A 309 17.70 -19.82 -22.75
N LEU A 310 18.49 -18.80 -22.51
CA LEU A 310 19.55 -18.74 -21.48
C LEU A 310 19.15 -17.86 -20.30
N ALA A 311 18.33 -16.81 -20.54
CA ALA A 311 17.86 -15.88 -19.53
C ALA A 311 16.56 -15.19 -19.97
N ILE A 312 15.75 -14.74 -19.02
CA ILE A 312 14.75 -13.69 -19.28
C ILE A 312 15.50 -12.37 -19.30
N ALA A 313 15.55 -11.72 -20.47
CA ALA A 313 16.30 -10.48 -20.66
C ALA A 313 15.92 -9.39 -19.66
N GLY A 314 16.92 -8.84 -18.97
CA GLY A 314 16.72 -7.76 -17.98
C GLY A 314 15.98 -8.16 -16.70
N ILE A 315 15.67 -9.45 -16.49
CA ILE A 315 14.91 -9.92 -15.32
C ILE A 315 15.72 -10.93 -14.51
N MET A 316 16.00 -12.12 -15.07
CA MET A 316 16.71 -13.17 -14.33
C MET A 316 17.38 -14.16 -15.27
N GLY A 317 18.62 -14.58 -14.92
CA GLY A 317 19.35 -15.61 -15.63
C GLY A 317 18.75 -17.02 -15.47
N GLY A 318 19.04 -17.88 -16.43
CA GLY A 318 18.71 -19.30 -16.38
C GLY A 318 19.78 -20.12 -15.65
N LEU A 319 19.34 -21.12 -14.88
CA LEU A 319 20.21 -21.99 -14.09
C LEU A 319 21.21 -22.77 -14.98
N ALA A 320 20.72 -23.26 -16.13
CA ALA A 320 21.54 -24.12 -17.01
C ALA A 320 22.74 -23.39 -17.63
N SER A 321 22.71 -22.09 -17.80
CA SER A 321 23.76 -21.25 -18.39
C SER A 321 24.58 -20.47 -17.36
N SER A 322 24.27 -20.62 -16.07
CA SER A 322 24.96 -19.89 -15.00
C SER A 322 26.41 -20.33 -14.79
N VAL A 323 27.22 -19.43 -14.28
CA VAL A 323 28.58 -19.72 -13.80
C VAL A 323 28.52 -20.63 -12.56
N THR A 324 29.49 -21.52 -12.47
CA THR A 324 29.66 -22.48 -11.36
C THR A 324 31.13 -22.49 -10.90
N ASP A 325 31.43 -23.19 -9.82
CA ASP A 325 32.84 -23.36 -9.32
C ASP A 325 33.80 -24.00 -10.32
N ASP A 326 33.28 -24.64 -11.36
CA ASP A 326 34.07 -25.29 -12.43
C ASP A 326 34.19 -24.45 -13.70
N THR A 327 33.54 -23.27 -13.73
CA THR A 327 33.59 -22.34 -14.88
C THR A 327 34.99 -21.73 -15.00
N THR A 328 35.55 -21.79 -16.21
CA THR A 328 36.84 -21.15 -16.52
C THR A 328 36.75 -20.06 -17.54
N ASP A 329 35.72 -20.10 -18.38
CA ASP A 329 35.50 -19.18 -19.47
C ASP A 329 34.07 -18.60 -19.38
N ILE A 330 33.94 -17.31 -19.57
CA ILE A 330 32.65 -16.62 -19.44
C ILE A 330 32.31 -15.76 -20.67
N PHE A 331 31.02 -15.53 -20.86
CA PHE A 331 30.50 -14.49 -21.72
C PHE A 331 29.84 -13.46 -20.84
N LEU A 332 30.41 -12.27 -20.77
CA LEU A 332 29.92 -11.14 -19.95
C LEU A 332 28.95 -10.29 -20.79
N GLU A 333 27.76 -10.01 -20.22
CA GLU A 333 26.70 -9.23 -20.84
C GLU A 333 26.60 -7.84 -20.18
N SER A 334 26.41 -6.81 -21.01
CA SER A 334 25.95 -5.47 -20.60
C SER A 334 25.04 -4.91 -21.69
N ALA A 335 23.80 -4.58 -21.37
CA ALA A 335 22.81 -4.22 -22.38
C ALA A 335 21.96 -3.01 -21.97
N PHE A 336 21.31 -2.40 -22.96
CA PHE A 336 20.20 -1.49 -22.78
C PHE A 336 18.94 -2.15 -23.34
N PHE A 337 17.94 -2.29 -22.47
CA PHE A 337 16.60 -2.77 -22.82
C PHE A 337 15.60 -1.63 -22.69
N ALA A 338 14.69 -1.50 -23.64
CA ALA A 338 13.64 -0.50 -23.59
C ALA A 338 12.71 -0.76 -22.37
N PRO A 339 12.44 0.22 -21.52
CA PRO A 339 11.67 0.02 -20.28
C PRO A 339 10.34 -0.68 -20.50
N LEU A 340 9.59 -0.34 -21.55
CA LEU A 340 8.29 -0.96 -21.86
C LEU A 340 8.41 -2.44 -22.27
N ALA A 341 9.58 -2.89 -22.73
CA ALA A 341 9.81 -4.30 -23.04
C ALA A 341 10.00 -5.18 -21.78
N ILE A 342 10.35 -4.57 -20.64
CA ILE A 342 10.58 -5.24 -19.36
C ILE A 342 9.42 -5.01 -18.38
N ALA A 343 8.82 -3.83 -18.38
CA ALA A 343 7.79 -3.44 -17.42
C ALA A 343 6.62 -4.45 -17.36
N GLY A 344 6.32 -4.88 -16.14
CA GLY A 344 5.25 -5.83 -15.82
C GLY A 344 5.55 -7.31 -16.12
N ARG A 345 6.62 -7.64 -16.87
CA ARG A 345 6.95 -9.05 -17.21
C ARG A 345 7.46 -9.81 -15.99
N ALA A 346 8.33 -9.21 -15.19
CA ALA A 346 8.83 -9.84 -13.96
C ALA A 346 7.68 -10.23 -13.01
N ARG A 347 6.70 -9.36 -12.83
CA ARG A 347 5.54 -9.58 -11.95
C ARG A 347 4.70 -10.78 -12.36
N ARG A 348 4.58 -11.10 -13.65
CA ARG A 348 3.84 -12.29 -14.13
C ARG A 348 4.43 -13.60 -13.60
N PHE A 349 5.73 -13.63 -13.40
CA PHE A 349 6.45 -14.78 -12.86
C PHE A 349 6.63 -14.73 -11.35
N GLY A 350 6.02 -13.74 -10.67
CA GLY A 350 6.22 -13.50 -9.24
C GLY A 350 7.63 -13.03 -8.90
N LEU A 351 8.36 -12.45 -9.87
CA LEU A 351 9.73 -11.99 -9.70
C LEU A 351 9.78 -10.48 -9.42
N HIS A 352 10.72 -10.12 -8.57
CA HIS A 352 11.07 -8.74 -8.26
C HIS A 352 12.58 -8.68 -8.02
N THR A 353 13.34 -8.37 -9.06
CA THR A 353 14.81 -8.42 -9.05
C THR A 353 15.41 -7.02 -9.16
N ASP A 354 16.63 -6.83 -8.64
CA ASP A 354 17.38 -5.58 -8.79
C ASP A 354 17.59 -5.19 -10.27
N SER A 355 17.72 -6.20 -11.14
CA SER A 355 17.81 -6.01 -12.58
C SER A 355 16.49 -5.49 -13.16
N SER A 356 15.37 -6.18 -12.88
CA SER A 356 14.06 -5.79 -13.43
C SER A 356 13.62 -4.40 -12.97
N GLN A 357 13.87 -4.06 -11.70
CA GLN A 357 13.55 -2.73 -11.16
C GLN A 357 14.27 -1.60 -11.91
N ARG A 358 15.53 -1.81 -12.28
CA ARG A 358 16.31 -0.82 -13.01
C ARG A 358 15.85 -0.71 -14.46
N TYR A 359 15.72 -1.83 -15.17
CA TYR A 359 15.33 -1.82 -16.57
C TYR A 359 13.90 -1.35 -16.81
N GLU A 360 12.93 -1.73 -15.95
CA GLU A 360 11.55 -1.26 -16.13
C GLU A 360 11.34 0.23 -15.83
N ARG A 361 12.26 0.85 -15.06
CA ARG A 361 12.25 2.29 -14.80
C ARG A 361 13.14 3.06 -15.78
N GLY A 362 14.13 2.40 -16.36
CA GLY A 362 15.09 2.91 -17.32
C GLY A 362 16.53 2.86 -16.80
N VAL A 363 17.43 2.41 -17.64
CA VAL A 363 18.87 2.43 -17.47
C VAL A 363 19.45 3.37 -18.52
N ASP A 364 20.53 4.07 -18.18
CA ASP A 364 21.21 4.96 -19.10
C ASP A 364 21.69 4.18 -20.34
N PHE A 365 21.20 4.53 -21.53
CA PHE A 365 21.54 3.84 -22.78
C PHE A 365 23.01 3.99 -23.22
N GLU A 366 23.74 4.93 -22.64
CA GLU A 366 25.17 5.13 -22.88
C GLU A 366 26.06 4.38 -21.88
N LEU A 367 25.48 3.89 -20.77
CA LEU A 367 26.21 3.24 -19.70
C LEU A 367 26.77 1.83 -20.03
N PRO A 368 26.18 1.00 -20.92
CA PRO A 368 26.62 -0.38 -21.11
C PRO A 368 28.10 -0.55 -21.41
N LEU A 369 28.72 0.34 -22.18
CA LEU A 369 30.16 0.28 -22.49
C LEU A 369 31.03 0.65 -21.28
N ILE A 370 30.62 1.63 -20.51
CA ILE A 370 31.31 2.07 -19.30
C ILE A 370 31.31 0.92 -18.26
N ALA A 371 30.15 0.31 -18.07
CA ALA A 371 29.98 -0.81 -17.15
C ALA A 371 30.75 -2.06 -17.62
N MET A 372 30.76 -2.36 -18.91
CA MET A 372 31.57 -3.45 -19.49
C MET A 372 33.07 -3.25 -19.22
N ASN A 373 33.59 -2.04 -19.39
CA ASN A 373 34.98 -1.72 -19.07
C ASN A 373 35.26 -1.84 -17.57
N ARG A 374 34.34 -1.30 -16.72
CA ARG A 374 34.49 -1.37 -15.25
C ARG A 374 34.52 -2.81 -14.75
N ALA A 375 33.57 -3.63 -15.20
CA ALA A 375 33.53 -5.04 -14.83
C ALA A 375 34.76 -5.81 -15.36
N SER A 376 35.18 -5.52 -16.60
CA SER A 376 36.40 -6.14 -17.18
C SER A 376 37.64 -5.78 -16.37
N GLN A 377 37.81 -4.52 -15.96
CA GLN A 377 38.90 -4.05 -15.11
C GLN A 377 38.90 -4.80 -13.76
N LEU A 378 37.76 -4.87 -13.08
CA LEU A 378 37.64 -5.55 -11.80
C LEU A 378 37.92 -7.06 -11.93
N ILE A 379 37.39 -7.72 -12.97
CA ILE A 379 37.67 -9.14 -13.23
C ILE A 379 39.15 -9.34 -13.48
N GLN A 380 39.79 -8.48 -14.28
CA GLN A 380 41.25 -8.59 -14.55
C GLN A 380 42.07 -8.48 -13.27
N GLU A 381 41.73 -7.53 -12.41
CA GLU A 381 42.43 -7.27 -11.14
C GLU A 381 42.23 -8.41 -10.12
N LEU A 382 41.04 -8.98 -10.02
CA LEU A 382 40.64 -9.88 -8.95
C LEU A 382 40.62 -11.36 -9.33
N ALA A 383 40.26 -11.69 -10.56
CA ALA A 383 40.12 -13.06 -11.05
C ALA A 383 41.07 -13.39 -12.21
N GLY A 384 41.79 -12.40 -12.75
CA GLY A 384 42.64 -12.58 -13.92
C GLY A 384 41.84 -12.84 -15.19
N GLY A 385 42.43 -13.57 -16.12
CA GLY A 385 41.78 -13.98 -17.35
C GLY A 385 42.40 -13.36 -18.62
N GLU A 386 42.00 -13.88 -19.78
CA GLU A 386 42.34 -13.40 -21.12
C GLU A 386 41.08 -12.83 -21.78
N PHE A 387 41.20 -11.62 -22.30
CA PHE A 387 40.05 -10.85 -22.72
C PHE A 387 39.91 -10.81 -24.24
N GLY A 388 38.75 -11.20 -24.76
CA GLY A 388 38.37 -11.00 -26.15
C GLY A 388 37.97 -9.55 -26.44
N PRO A 389 37.74 -9.19 -27.70
CA PRO A 389 37.17 -7.90 -28.06
C PRO A 389 35.73 -7.77 -27.52
N ILE A 390 35.27 -6.53 -27.32
CA ILE A 390 33.86 -6.25 -27.00
C ILE A 390 33.04 -6.36 -28.28
N THR A 391 32.11 -7.30 -28.33
CA THR A 391 31.12 -7.41 -29.40
C THR A 391 29.99 -6.43 -29.11
N VAL A 392 29.66 -5.58 -30.11
CA VAL A 392 28.56 -4.62 -30.02
C VAL A 392 27.51 -4.96 -31.07
N ALA A 393 26.28 -5.24 -30.62
CA ALA A 393 25.11 -5.33 -31.47
C ALA A 393 24.16 -4.15 -31.13
N GLU A 394 23.77 -3.37 -32.13
CA GLU A 394 23.02 -2.14 -31.92
C GLU A 394 22.00 -1.89 -33.03
N LYS A 395 20.86 -1.37 -32.66
CA LYS A 395 19.83 -0.76 -33.50
C LYS A 395 19.76 0.74 -33.18
N SER A 396 20.67 1.53 -33.70
CA SER A 396 20.87 2.95 -33.35
C SER A 396 19.63 3.80 -33.54
N ASP A 397 18.74 3.44 -34.47
CA ASP A 397 17.47 4.17 -34.73
C ASP A 397 16.46 4.01 -33.60
N LEU A 398 16.61 2.98 -32.77
CA LEU A 398 15.75 2.67 -31.63
C LEU A 398 16.29 3.17 -30.29
N LEU A 399 17.50 3.68 -30.24
CA LEU A 399 18.04 4.31 -29.03
C LEU A 399 17.28 5.61 -28.74
N PRO A 400 17.06 5.93 -27.43
CA PRO A 400 16.43 7.18 -27.04
C PRO A 400 17.15 8.40 -27.62
N LYS A 401 16.38 9.35 -28.15
CA LYS A 401 16.90 10.63 -28.64
C LYS A 401 16.77 11.68 -27.56
N ARG A 402 17.83 12.44 -27.35
CA ARG A 402 17.83 13.59 -26.44
C ARG A 402 17.43 14.83 -27.24
N GLU A 403 16.17 15.25 -27.13
CA GLU A 403 15.65 16.43 -27.79
C GLU A 403 15.85 17.66 -26.89
N ALA A 404 16.11 18.81 -27.51
CA ALA A 404 16.23 20.07 -26.80
C ALA A 404 14.87 20.54 -26.29
N ILE A 405 14.80 20.95 -25.03
CA ILE A 405 13.61 21.46 -24.36
C ILE A 405 13.77 22.98 -24.22
N GLU A 406 12.82 23.75 -24.76
CA GLU A 406 12.82 25.20 -24.64
C GLU A 406 12.24 25.64 -23.31
N LEU A 407 13.00 26.47 -22.57
CA LEU A 407 12.61 26.98 -21.23
C LEU A 407 12.69 28.50 -21.20
N LYS A 408 11.58 29.16 -20.83
CA LYS A 408 11.48 30.60 -20.64
C LYS A 408 11.51 30.96 -19.18
N GLN A 409 12.23 32.03 -18.83
CA GLN A 409 12.23 32.57 -17.47
C GLN A 409 10.82 32.80 -16.92
N ALA A 410 9.91 33.35 -17.76
CA ALA A 410 8.54 33.64 -17.38
C ALA A 410 7.74 32.37 -16.98
N GLN A 411 8.06 31.23 -17.59
CA GLN A 411 7.40 29.94 -17.23
C GLN A 411 7.85 29.47 -15.85
N VAL A 412 9.15 29.64 -15.53
CA VAL A 412 9.69 29.31 -14.19
C VAL A 412 9.04 30.20 -13.13
N ASP A 413 9.06 31.54 -13.32
CA ASP A 413 8.49 32.49 -12.38
C ASP A 413 6.97 32.28 -12.18
N GLN A 414 6.25 31.96 -13.24
CA GLN A 414 4.81 31.71 -13.19
C GLN A 414 4.46 30.42 -12.45
N LEU A 415 5.21 29.35 -12.69
CA LEU A 415 4.88 28.03 -12.11
C LEU A 415 5.27 27.99 -10.64
N LEU A 416 6.42 28.55 -10.26
CA LEU A 416 6.90 28.58 -8.87
C LEU A 416 6.24 29.70 -8.04
N GLY A 417 5.69 30.73 -8.69
CA GLY A 417 5.01 31.84 -8.02
C GLY A 417 5.95 32.93 -7.47
N TYR A 418 7.26 32.84 -7.73
CA TYR A 418 8.28 33.83 -7.36
C TYR A 418 9.38 33.86 -8.43
N LYS A 419 10.23 34.90 -8.37
CA LYS A 419 11.32 35.06 -9.33
C LYS A 419 12.55 34.28 -8.91
N VAL A 420 13.00 33.37 -9.77
CA VAL A 420 14.28 32.67 -9.65
C VAL A 420 15.31 33.37 -10.51
N ALA A 421 16.53 33.55 -10.04
CA ALA A 421 17.60 34.20 -10.82
C ALA A 421 17.95 33.35 -12.07
N ALA A 422 18.07 33.97 -13.22
CA ALA A 422 18.40 33.29 -14.49
C ALA A 422 19.74 32.54 -14.40
N GLU A 423 20.70 33.12 -13.72
CA GLU A 423 22.02 32.54 -13.47
C GLU A 423 21.90 31.25 -12.64
N PHE A 424 20.99 31.21 -11.63
CA PHE A 424 20.75 30.02 -10.82
C PHE A 424 20.11 28.91 -11.65
N ILE A 425 19.12 29.23 -12.50
CA ILE A 425 18.47 28.26 -13.37
C ILE A 425 19.49 27.59 -14.29
N THR A 426 20.34 28.40 -14.95
CA THR A 426 21.37 27.91 -15.86
C THR A 426 22.41 27.07 -15.12
N ASP A 427 22.85 27.50 -13.95
CA ASP A 427 23.83 26.80 -13.13
C ASP A 427 23.28 25.45 -12.59
N ALA A 428 22.07 25.46 -12.06
CA ALA A 428 21.42 24.25 -11.56
C ALA A 428 21.27 23.17 -12.65
N LEU A 429 20.74 23.54 -13.81
CA LEU A 429 20.57 22.62 -14.93
C LEU A 429 21.91 22.12 -15.47
N THR A 430 22.93 22.98 -15.52
CA THR A 430 24.29 22.60 -15.95
C THR A 430 24.91 21.60 -14.97
N ARG A 431 24.78 21.82 -13.65
CA ARG A 431 25.30 20.90 -12.63
C ARG A 431 24.59 19.55 -12.66
N LEU A 432 23.33 19.50 -13.05
CA LEU A 432 22.57 18.27 -13.29
C LEU A 432 23.02 17.50 -14.54
N GLY A 433 23.97 18.05 -15.32
CA GLY A 433 24.52 17.44 -16.53
C GLY A 433 23.77 17.79 -17.79
N CYS A 434 22.83 18.74 -17.77
CA CYS A 434 22.18 19.22 -18.98
C CYS A 434 23.12 20.09 -19.83
N GLU A 435 23.00 19.98 -21.14
CA GLU A 435 23.66 20.90 -22.09
C GLU A 435 22.77 22.13 -22.25
N VAL A 436 23.16 23.28 -21.68
CA VAL A 436 22.34 24.50 -21.64
C VAL A 436 22.90 25.52 -22.65
N THR A 437 22.07 25.96 -23.60
CA THR A 437 22.39 27.00 -24.55
C THR A 437 21.45 28.18 -24.37
N ILE A 438 22.03 29.38 -24.16
CA ILE A 438 21.27 30.62 -24.06
C ILE A 438 21.06 31.17 -25.50
N GLN A 439 19.80 31.31 -25.91
CA GLN A 439 19.40 31.82 -27.23
C GLN A 439 19.49 33.36 -27.31
N ALA A 440 19.42 33.91 -28.50
CA ALA A 440 19.56 35.34 -28.73
C ALA A 440 18.47 36.21 -28.07
N ASP A 441 17.30 35.66 -27.81
CA ASP A 441 16.16 36.24 -27.09
C ASP A 441 16.21 36.06 -25.57
N GLY A 442 17.23 35.33 -25.05
CA GLY A 442 17.41 35.04 -23.67
C GLY A 442 16.66 33.78 -23.16
N GLU A 443 15.98 33.06 -24.09
CA GLU A 443 15.41 31.76 -23.75
C GLU A 443 16.50 30.69 -23.66
N LEU A 444 16.24 29.62 -22.86
CA LEU A 444 17.16 28.51 -22.71
C LEU A 444 16.74 27.33 -23.59
N SER A 445 17.69 26.78 -24.33
CA SER A 445 17.53 25.48 -25.00
C SER A 445 18.36 24.47 -24.23
N VAL A 446 17.69 23.47 -23.65
CA VAL A 446 18.25 22.52 -22.65
C VAL A 446 18.16 21.11 -23.19
N VAL A 447 19.30 20.43 -23.36
CA VAL A 447 19.34 19.01 -23.71
C VAL A 447 19.63 18.18 -22.45
N PRO A 448 18.71 17.31 -22.00
CA PRO A 448 18.92 16.47 -20.83
C PRO A 448 20.07 15.46 -21.02
N PRO A 449 20.77 15.01 -19.96
CA PRO A 449 21.75 13.94 -20.05
C PRO A 449 21.08 12.58 -20.33
N SER A 450 21.86 11.59 -20.83
CA SER A 450 21.35 10.27 -21.25
C SER A 450 20.70 9.46 -20.13
N HIS A 451 21.08 9.70 -18.87
CA HIS A 451 20.51 9.03 -17.69
C HIS A 451 19.20 9.65 -17.19
N ARG A 452 18.78 10.82 -17.70
CA ARG A 452 17.55 11.52 -17.29
C ARG A 452 16.48 11.39 -18.40
N TYR A 453 15.88 10.22 -18.48
CA TYR A 453 14.80 9.91 -19.43
C TYR A 453 13.42 10.37 -18.96
N ASP A 454 13.32 10.91 -17.76
CA ASP A 454 12.15 11.55 -17.17
C ASP A 454 11.97 13.00 -17.65
N MET A 455 13.02 13.64 -18.14
CA MET A 455 12.97 15.02 -18.65
C MET A 455 12.55 15.06 -20.13
N ALA A 456 11.32 15.49 -20.41
CA ALA A 456 10.77 15.57 -21.76
C ALA A 456 10.11 16.93 -22.08
N ILE A 457 9.64 17.66 -21.08
CA ILE A 457 8.93 18.93 -21.22
C ILE A 457 9.51 20.01 -20.29
N TYR A 458 9.18 21.27 -20.54
CA TYR A 458 9.74 22.37 -19.73
C TYR A 458 9.34 22.31 -18.26
N GLN A 459 8.21 21.68 -17.92
CA GLN A 459 7.80 21.48 -16.52
C GLN A 459 8.80 20.60 -15.76
N ASP A 460 9.35 19.59 -16.42
CA ASP A 460 10.36 18.71 -15.82
C ASP A 460 11.63 19.50 -15.47
N LEU A 461 12.03 20.46 -16.34
CA LEU A 461 13.15 21.35 -16.03
C LEU A 461 12.85 22.31 -14.88
N ILE A 462 11.60 22.79 -14.78
CA ILE A 462 11.19 23.65 -13.65
C ILE A 462 11.16 22.86 -12.35
N GLU A 463 10.75 21.60 -12.36
CA GLU A 463 10.83 20.71 -11.21
C GLU A 463 12.26 20.58 -10.70
N GLU A 464 13.21 20.38 -11.60
CA GLU A 464 14.63 20.32 -11.24
C GLU A 464 15.13 21.62 -10.61
N VAL A 465 14.76 22.76 -11.19
CA VAL A 465 15.10 24.09 -10.61
C VAL A 465 14.50 24.24 -9.21
N ALA A 466 13.22 23.91 -9.04
CA ALA A 466 12.53 24.01 -7.75
C ALA A 466 13.14 23.10 -6.69
N ARG A 467 13.51 21.88 -7.07
CA ARG A 467 14.11 20.88 -6.21
C ARG A 467 15.50 21.31 -5.68
N ILE A 468 16.30 21.93 -6.56
CA ILE A 468 17.63 22.43 -6.21
C ILE A 468 17.57 23.77 -5.45
N ASP A 469 16.61 24.64 -5.79
CA ASP A 469 16.37 25.89 -5.04
C ASP A 469 15.83 25.61 -3.63
N GLY A 470 15.06 24.52 -3.50
CA GLY A 470 14.43 24.05 -2.27
C GLY A 470 12.95 24.40 -2.20
N TYR A 471 12.12 23.38 -1.99
CA TYR A 471 10.66 23.54 -1.88
C TYR A 471 10.23 24.46 -0.74
N ASP A 472 11.02 24.59 0.31
CA ASP A 472 10.75 25.48 1.44
C ASP A 472 10.80 26.98 1.06
N ASN A 473 11.46 27.32 -0.07
CA ASN A 473 11.49 28.68 -0.60
C ASN A 473 10.19 29.06 -1.33
N ILE A 474 9.32 28.07 -1.66
CA ILE A 474 8.05 28.33 -2.32
C ILE A 474 7.08 28.97 -1.34
N GLN A 475 6.65 30.21 -1.63
CA GLN A 475 5.76 30.96 -0.77
C GLN A 475 4.34 30.40 -0.78
N ILE A 476 3.81 30.10 0.40
CA ILE A 476 2.41 29.69 0.55
C ILE A 476 1.53 30.92 0.35
N SER A 477 0.65 30.92 -0.65
CA SER A 477 -0.35 31.96 -0.89
C SER A 477 -1.75 31.39 -0.83
N LEU A 478 -2.68 32.17 -0.26
CA LEU A 478 -4.09 31.81 -0.33
C LEU A 478 -4.64 32.19 -1.70
N PRO A 479 -5.41 31.33 -2.36
CA PRO A 479 -6.05 31.68 -3.61
C PRO A 479 -7.07 32.81 -3.40
N SER A 480 -7.04 33.83 -4.27
CA SER A 480 -8.10 34.82 -4.29
C SER A 480 -9.29 34.26 -5.10
N MET A 481 -10.45 34.25 -4.48
CA MET A 481 -11.68 33.83 -5.13
C MET A 481 -12.72 34.94 -5.03
N ASP A 482 -13.41 35.19 -6.11
CA ASP A 482 -14.62 36.00 -6.08
C ASP A 482 -15.70 35.22 -5.30
N VAL A 483 -16.08 35.75 -4.16
CA VAL A 483 -17.16 35.16 -3.36
C VAL A 483 -18.48 35.41 -4.03
N GLN A 484 -19.00 34.44 -4.74
CA GLN A 484 -20.39 34.45 -5.16
C GLN A 484 -21.21 33.92 -4.00
N LEU A 485 -22.13 34.77 -3.53
CA LEU A 485 -23.16 34.32 -2.58
C LEU A 485 -23.99 33.22 -3.28
N ALA A 486 -23.67 31.97 -3.02
CA ALA A 486 -24.53 30.87 -3.41
C ALA A 486 -25.90 31.05 -2.76
N LYS A 487 -27.00 30.88 -3.51
CA LYS A 487 -28.33 30.77 -2.90
C LYS A 487 -28.27 29.68 -1.85
N TYR A 488 -28.64 30.02 -0.62
CA TYR A 488 -28.78 29.05 0.46
C TYR A 488 -29.76 27.97 -0.01
N GLN A 489 -29.25 26.72 -0.07
CA GLN A 489 -30.10 25.55 -0.26
C GLN A 489 -30.08 24.78 1.06
N ASP A 490 -31.26 24.63 1.65
CA ASP A 490 -31.43 23.78 2.82
C ASP A 490 -31.25 22.31 2.35
N ARG A 491 -30.04 21.83 2.49
CA ARG A 491 -29.67 20.44 2.11
C ARG A 491 -29.46 19.64 3.36
N PHE A 492 -30.10 18.49 3.42
CA PHE A 492 -29.75 17.49 4.41
C PHE A 492 -28.48 16.76 3.93
N GLU A 493 -27.37 16.99 4.61
CA GLU A 493 -26.07 16.46 4.20
C GLU A 493 -25.73 15.15 4.90
N ILE A 494 -24.80 14.39 4.33
CA ILE A 494 -24.35 13.09 4.87
C ILE A 494 -23.83 13.20 6.31
N ALA A 495 -23.22 14.31 6.69
CA ALA A 495 -22.76 14.55 8.07
C ALA A 495 -23.94 14.64 9.04
N GLN A 496 -25.03 15.31 8.64
CA GLN A 496 -26.26 15.40 9.42
C GLN A 496 -26.97 14.05 9.52
N LEU A 497 -27.03 13.31 8.40
CA LEU A 497 -27.56 11.94 8.38
C LEU A 497 -26.81 11.05 9.37
N ARG A 498 -25.46 11.05 9.29
CA ARG A 498 -24.61 10.28 10.23
C ARG A 498 -24.88 10.65 11.68
N GLN A 499 -24.94 11.97 11.97
CA GLN A 499 -25.21 12.44 13.33
C GLN A 499 -26.60 12.03 13.82
N THR A 500 -27.62 12.04 12.96
CA THR A 500 -28.97 11.57 13.29
C THR A 500 -28.95 10.10 13.69
N VAL A 501 -28.31 9.25 12.90
CA VAL A 501 -28.22 7.81 13.19
C VAL A 501 -27.43 7.53 14.48
N VAL A 502 -26.35 8.27 14.72
CA VAL A 502 -25.58 8.18 15.98
C VAL A 502 -26.43 8.60 17.19
N THR A 503 -27.25 9.64 17.05
CA THR A 503 -28.14 10.12 18.12
C THR A 503 -29.18 9.05 18.51
N LEU A 504 -29.61 8.19 17.58
CA LEU A 504 -30.48 7.04 17.84
C LEU A 504 -29.75 5.88 18.53
N GLY A 505 -28.45 6.04 18.83
CA GLY A 505 -27.65 5.05 19.57
C GLY A 505 -26.99 3.99 18.69
N TYR A 506 -26.87 4.22 17.39
CA TYR A 506 -26.12 3.37 16.48
C TYR A 506 -24.64 3.75 16.43
N GLN A 507 -23.80 2.75 16.20
CA GLN A 507 -22.37 2.93 15.97
C GLN A 507 -22.07 2.70 14.49
N GLU A 508 -21.25 3.57 13.89
CA GLU A 508 -20.83 3.40 12.51
C GLU A 508 -19.81 2.25 12.41
N ALA A 509 -20.09 1.34 11.49
CA ALA A 509 -19.13 0.31 11.09
C ALA A 509 -18.60 0.66 9.70
N ILE A 510 -17.30 0.45 9.49
CA ILE A 510 -16.66 0.58 8.19
C ILE A 510 -16.13 -0.80 7.84
N SER A 511 -16.70 -1.41 6.82
CA SER A 511 -16.39 -2.77 6.43
C SER A 511 -15.82 -2.86 5.01
N PHE A 512 -15.28 -4.03 4.65
CA PHE A 512 -14.83 -4.28 3.29
C PHE A 512 -16.02 -4.33 2.31
N SER A 513 -15.78 -3.89 1.07
CA SER A 513 -16.73 -4.03 -0.04
C SER A 513 -16.85 -5.47 -0.54
N PHE A 514 -16.12 -6.38 0.07
CA PHE A 514 -16.10 -7.80 -0.24
C PHE A 514 -16.72 -8.59 0.92
N ALA A 515 -17.44 -9.67 0.58
CA ALA A 515 -18.18 -10.44 1.55
C ALA A 515 -18.09 -11.95 1.24
N ASP A 516 -18.57 -12.76 2.17
CA ASP A 516 -18.72 -14.20 1.98
C ASP A 516 -19.79 -14.50 0.93
N ALA A 517 -19.44 -15.28 -0.10
CA ALA A 517 -20.32 -15.59 -1.21
C ALA A 517 -21.56 -16.39 -0.78
N LYS A 518 -21.47 -17.21 0.28
CA LYS A 518 -22.60 -17.97 0.82
C LYS A 518 -23.58 -17.02 1.50
N LEU A 519 -23.07 -16.10 2.33
CA LEU A 519 -23.90 -15.10 3.02
C LEU A 519 -24.57 -14.15 2.02
N GLU A 520 -23.86 -13.71 0.98
CA GLU A 520 -24.41 -12.92 -0.12
C GLU A 520 -25.61 -13.62 -0.76
N LYS A 521 -25.48 -14.92 -1.06
CA LYS A 521 -26.57 -15.71 -1.65
C LYS A 521 -27.75 -15.91 -0.72
N GLN A 522 -27.53 -15.95 0.59
CA GLN A 522 -28.60 -16.07 1.60
C GLN A 522 -29.39 -14.76 1.71
N LEU A 523 -28.69 -13.61 1.72
CA LEU A 523 -29.28 -12.29 1.85
C LEU A 523 -29.84 -11.73 0.53
N ASN A 524 -29.40 -12.26 -0.59
CA ASN A 524 -29.89 -11.87 -1.92
C ASN A 524 -29.95 -13.08 -2.87
N PRO A 525 -30.87 -14.02 -2.62
CA PRO A 525 -30.90 -15.32 -3.33
C PRO A 525 -31.19 -15.20 -4.83
N GLN A 526 -31.69 -14.06 -5.28
CA GLN A 526 -32.03 -13.81 -6.69
C GLN A 526 -30.81 -13.37 -7.51
N VAL A 527 -29.68 -13.05 -6.87
CA VAL A 527 -28.45 -12.59 -7.52
C VAL A 527 -27.35 -13.62 -7.31
N SER A 528 -26.65 -13.97 -8.39
CA SER A 528 -25.45 -14.78 -8.26
C SER A 528 -24.27 -13.89 -7.82
N PRO A 529 -23.55 -14.22 -6.74
CA PRO A 529 -22.43 -13.42 -6.28
C PRO A 529 -21.35 -13.23 -7.36
N LEU A 530 -20.88 -11.99 -7.52
CA LEU A 530 -19.76 -11.68 -8.41
C LEU A 530 -18.46 -11.99 -7.68
N MET A 531 -17.76 -13.04 -8.14
CA MET A 531 -16.55 -13.54 -7.49
C MET A 531 -15.32 -12.74 -7.90
N LEU A 532 -14.41 -12.52 -6.95
CA LEU A 532 -13.09 -11.95 -7.21
C LEU A 532 -12.14 -13.02 -7.77
N ALA A 533 -11.25 -12.63 -8.69
CA ALA A 533 -10.25 -13.53 -9.25
C ALA A 533 -9.16 -13.92 -8.24
N ASN A 534 -8.81 -13.01 -7.32
CA ASN A 534 -7.74 -13.17 -6.32
C ASN A 534 -8.17 -12.58 -4.96
N PRO A 535 -9.14 -13.22 -4.27
CA PRO A 535 -9.62 -12.71 -2.98
C PRO A 535 -8.53 -12.75 -1.89
N ILE A 536 -8.61 -11.82 -0.93
CA ILE A 536 -7.72 -11.78 0.24
C ILE A 536 -7.91 -13.03 1.12
N SER A 537 -9.17 -13.48 1.24
CA SER A 537 -9.55 -14.69 1.95
C SER A 537 -10.83 -15.27 1.36
N SER A 538 -11.18 -16.53 1.69
CA SER A 538 -12.43 -17.18 1.29
C SER A 538 -13.68 -16.39 1.71
N ASP A 539 -13.62 -15.77 2.88
CA ASP A 539 -14.73 -15.02 3.49
C ASP A 539 -14.93 -13.62 2.87
N LEU A 540 -14.00 -13.20 2.00
CA LEU A 540 -14.02 -11.92 1.27
C LEU A 540 -13.91 -12.16 -0.24
N ALA A 541 -14.56 -13.21 -0.74
CA ALA A 541 -14.40 -13.68 -2.11
C ALA A 541 -15.42 -13.10 -3.11
N ALA A 542 -16.47 -12.42 -2.65
CA ALA A 542 -17.52 -11.86 -3.51
C ALA A 542 -17.71 -10.36 -3.31
N MET A 543 -18.09 -9.65 -4.38
CA MET A 543 -18.55 -8.26 -4.28
C MET A 543 -19.90 -8.23 -3.56
N ARG A 544 -20.05 -7.35 -2.55
CA ARG A 544 -21.30 -7.25 -1.80
C ARG A 544 -22.43 -6.60 -2.60
N SER A 545 -23.57 -7.26 -2.70
CA SER A 545 -24.80 -6.72 -3.28
C SER A 545 -25.70 -6.02 -2.24
N THR A 546 -25.39 -6.21 -0.96
CA THR A 546 -26.06 -5.63 0.21
C THR A 546 -25.01 -5.32 1.28
N LEU A 547 -25.17 -4.25 2.02
CA LEU A 547 -24.31 -3.92 3.17
C LEU A 547 -24.52 -4.89 4.34
N LEU A 548 -25.67 -5.57 4.37
CA LEU A 548 -25.99 -6.53 5.43
C LEU A 548 -25.01 -7.70 5.48
N SER A 549 -24.45 -8.10 4.34
CA SER A 549 -23.45 -9.19 4.27
C SER A 549 -22.14 -8.84 5.00
N SER A 550 -21.88 -7.56 5.18
CA SER A 550 -20.74 -7.08 5.96
C SER A 550 -21.12 -6.75 7.42
N LEU A 551 -22.33 -6.21 7.66
CA LEU A 551 -22.77 -5.84 9.00
C LEU A 551 -23.15 -7.04 9.89
N ILE A 552 -23.74 -8.09 9.31
CA ILE A 552 -24.15 -9.28 10.06
C ILE A 552 -22.95 -9.97 10.73
N PRO A 553 -21.81 -10.21 10.07
CA PRO A 553 -20.61 -10.72 10.72
C PRO A 553 -20.11 -9.83 11.88
N CYS A 554 -20.24 -8.52 11.77
CA CYS A 554 -19.91 -7.59 12.86
C CYS A 554 -20.84 -7.79 14.07
N VAL A 555 -22.13 -8.01 13.83
CA VAL A 555 -23.11 -8.33 14.90
C VAL A 555 -22.75 -9.65 15.56
N GLN A 556 -22.51 -10.73 14.80
CA GLN A 556 -22.12 -12.04 15.31
C GLN A 556 -20.86 -11.95 16.16
N TYR A 557 -19.85 -11.20 15.67
CA TYR A 557 -18.60 -11.00 16.41
C TYR A 557 -18.83 -10.38 17.79
N ASN A 558 -19.75 -9.42 17.91
CA ASN A 558 -20.07 -8.76 19.17
C ASN A 558 -20.96 -9.63 20.07
N LEU A 559 -21.97 -10.32 19.52
CA LEU A 559 -22.79 -11.27 20.28
C LEU A 559 -21.95 -12.40 20.90
N ASN A 560 -20.99 -12.93 20.15
CA ASN A 560 -20.04 -13.95 20.63
C ASN A 560 -19.11 -13.45 21.76
N ARG A 561 -19.03 -12.11 21.95
CA ARG A 561 -18.33 -11.44 23.05
C ARG A 561 -19.25 -10.92 24.14
N GLN A 562 -20.45 -11.50 24.22
CA GLN A 562 -21.44 -11.23 25.26
C GLN A 562 -22.01 -9.79 25.22
N GLN A 563 -21.94 -9.13 24.08
CA GLN A 563 -22.65 -7.87 23.89
C GLN A 563 -24.12 -8.19 23.57
N SER A 564 -25.01 -7.99 24.54
CA SER A 564 -26.43 -8.36 24.40
C SER A 564 -27.27 -7.33 23.59
N ARG A 565 -26.74 -6.12 23.39
CA ARG A 565 -27.38 -5.04 22.64
C ARG A 565 -26.38 -4.50 21.63
N VAL A 566 -26.67 -4.72 20.34
CA VAL A 566 -25.80 -4.31 19.24
C VAL A 566 -26.61 -3.47 18.25
N ARG A 567 -26.10 -2.29 17.90
CA ARG A 567 -26.69 -1.37 16.91
C ARG A 567 -25.58 -0.84 16.02
N PHE A 568 -25.56 -1.29 14.79
CA PHE A 568 -24.60 -0.82 13.80
C PHE A 568 -25.28 -0.20 12.59
N PHE A 569 -24.61 0.79 12.02
CA PHE A 569 -24.94 1.29 10.68
C PHE A 569 -23.69 1.43 9.83
N GLU A 570 -23.88 1.42 8.54
CA GLU A 570 -22.84 1.73 7.57
C GLU A 570 -23.40 2.64 6.46
N LEU A 571 -22.62 3.67 6.12
CA LEU A 571 -22.80 4.47 4.92
C LEU A 571 -21.74 3.99 3.91
N GLY A 572 -22.14 3.13 3.00
CA GLY A 572 -21.22 2.45 2.09
C GLY A 572 -21.80 2.22 0.70
N LEU A 573 -21.01 1.56 -0.13
CA LEU A 573 -21.43 1.20 -1.48
C LEU A 573 -21.86 -0.27 -1.52
N ARG A 574 -23.03 -0.52 -2.13
CA ARG A 574 -23.42 -1.85 -2.61
C ARG A 574 -23.30 -1.91 -4.14
N PHE A 575 -23.14 -3.09 -4.67
CA PHE A 575 -22.88 -3.31 -6.09
C PHE A 575 -24.04 -4.00 -6.76
N ASP A 576 -24.62 -3.38 -7.80
CA ASP A 576 -25.61 -4.02 -8.65
C ASP A 576 -24.95 -4.46 -9.96
N TYR A 577 -24.85 -5.76 -10.13
CA TYR A 577 -24.19 -6.41 -11.26
C TYR A 577 -25.11 -7.33 -12.08
N GLN A 578 -26.42 -7.32 -11.80
CA GLN A 578 -27.38 -8.20 -12.48
C GLN A 578 -27.45 -7.98 -14.00
N LYS A 579 -27.13 -6.77 -14.46
CA LYS A 579 -27.15 -6.38 -15.87
C LYS A 579 -25.76 -5.99 -16.38
N ALA A 580 -24.72 -6.21 -15.60
CA ALA A 580 -23.37 -5.84 -15.98
C ALA A 580 -22.79 -6.88 -16.96
N ASN A 581 -22.39 -6.42 -18.14
CA ASN A 581 -21.66 -7.22 -19.12
C ASN A 581 -20.15 -7.07 -18.99
N SER A 582 -19.71 -6.06 -18.26
CA SER A 582 -18.31 -5.72 -18.01
C SER A 582 -18.16 -5.02 -16.66
N ILE A 583 -16.92 -4.84 -16.18
CA ILE A 583 -16.62 -4.10 -14.94
C ILE A 583 -17.10 -2.63 -15.05
N GLN A 584 -17.07 -2.03 -16.24
CA GLN A 584 -17.54 -0.68 -16.45
C GLN A 584 -19.06 -0.51 -16.28
N ASP A 585 -19.83 -1.58 -16.45
CA ASP A 585 -21.30 -1.58 -16.31
C ASP A 585 -21.73 -1.77 -14.85
N LEU A 586 -20.78 -2.03 -13.95
CA LEU A 586 -21.03 -2.28 -12.53
C LEU A 586 -21.56 -1.01 -11.85
N LYS A 587 -22.80 -1.02 -11.37
CA LYS A 587 -23.37 0.10 -10.65
C LYS A 587 -22.95 0.06 -9.19
N GLN A 588 -22.42 1.19 -8.73
CA GLN A 588 -22.09 1.44 -7.34
C GLN A 588 -23.18 2.32 -6.73
N ILE A 589 -23.91 1.78 -5.76
CA ILE A 589 -25.07 2.47 -5.18
C ILE A 589 -24.74 2.86 -3.74
N PRO A 590 -24.61 4.17 -3.44
CA PRO A 590 -24.49 4.66 -2.08
C PRO A 590 -25.71 4.27 -1.24
N THR A 591 -25.50 3.62 -0.13
CA THR A 591 -26.55 2.99 0.67
C THR A 591 -26.31 3.26 2.16
N LEU A 592 -27.38 3.53 2.91
CA LEU A 592 -27.40 3.47 4.36
C LEU A 592 -27.96 2.10 4.77
N ALA A 593 -27.22 1.35 5.56
CA ALA A 593 -27.74 0.14 6.19
C ALA A 593 -27.72 0.24 7.71
N LEU A 594 -28.72 -0.37 8.35
CA LEU A 594 -28.86 -0.45 9.81
C LEU A 594 -29.07 -1.89 10.23
N VAL A 595 -28.48 -2.27 11.34
CA VAL A 595 -28.70 -3.55 12.02
C VAL A 595 -28.87 -3.31 13.52
N ALA A 596 -29.95 -3.85 14.11
CA ALA A 596 -30.20 -3.75 15.54
C ALA A 596 -30.59 -5.10 16.14
N VAL A 597 -29.98 -5.42 17.30
CA VAL A 597 -30.23 -6.64 18.07
C VAL A 597 -30.34 -6.30 19.54
N GLY A 598 -31.21 -6.99 20.25
CA GLY A 598 -31.34 -6.89 21.72
C GLY A 598 -32.48 -6.00 22.18
N SER A 599 -32.30 -5.35 23.31
CA SER A 599 -33.34 -4.51 23.95
C SER A 599 -33.51 -3.17 23.25
N ARG A 600 -34.70 -2.62 23.31
CA ARG A 600 -35.06 -1.29 22.83
C ARG A 600 -34.18 -0.22 23.49
N GLU A 601 -34.13 -0.22 24.82
CA GLU A 601 -33.33 0.70 25.63
C GLU A 601 -32.09 0.02 26.21
N PRO A 602 -31.01 0.77 26.50
CA PRO A 602 -29.93 0.25 27.31
C PRO A 602 -30.41 -0.20 28.69
N GLU A 603 -29.69 -1.17 29.28
CA GLU A 603 -29.99 -1.58 30.64
C GLU A 603 -29.92 -0.41 31.63
N SER A 604 -30.98 -0.21 32.42
CA SER A 604 -31.07 0.91 33.33
C SER A 604 -31.88 0.52 34.57
N TRP A 605 -31.68 1.22 35.67
CA TRP A 605 -32.37 1.00 36.94
C TRP A 605 -33.84 1.47 36.90
N HIS A 606 -34.23 2.35 36.01
CA HIS A 606 -35.57 3.00 36.01
C HIS A 606 -36.56 2.31 35.07
N ALA A 607 -36.11 1.49 34.12
CA ALA A 607 -36.98 0.76 33.20
C ALA A 607 -36.56 -0.71 33.08
N LYS A 608 -37.55 -1.61 32.96
CA LYS A 608 -37.28 -3.03 32.66
C LYS A 608 -36.86 -3.18 31.21
N PRO A 609 -35.86 -4.01 30.91
CA PRO A 609 -35.51 -4.29 29.53
C PRO A 609 -36.71 -4.82 28.73
N GLN A 610 -37.00 -4.20 27.61
CA GLN A 610 -38.00 -4.64 26.64
C GLN A 610 -37.30 -5.02 25.36
N PRO A 611 -37.61 -6.17 24.73
CA PRO A 611 -37.08 -6.48 23.42
C PRO A 611 -37.58 -5.44 22.41
N MET A 612 -36.75 -5.07 21.44
CA MET A 612 -37.14 -4.24 20.32
C MET A 612 -38.19 -4.95 19.47
N ASP A 613 -39.24 -4.23 19.06
CA ASP A 613 -40.24 -4.73 18.14
C ASP A 613 -40.19 -4.02 16.77
N PHE A 614 -41.10 -4.42 15.86
CA PHE A 614 -41.16 -3.85 14.51
C PHE A 614 -41.44 -2.36 14.51
N PHE A 615 -42.27 -1.89 15.40
CA PHE A 615 -42.69 -0.47 15.44
C PHE A 615 -41.61 0.41 16.06
N ASP A 616 -40.85 -0.12 17.03
CA ASP A 616 -39.66 0.55 17.57
C ASP A 616 -38.64 0.79 16.47
N PHE A 617 -38.25 -0.27 15.73
CA PHE A 617 -37.27 -0.18 14.66
C PHE A 617 -37.76 0.70 13.48
N LYS A 618 -39.05 0.56 13.12
CA LYS A 618 -39.68 1.39 12.10
C LYS A 618 -39.67 2.86 12.51
N GLY A 619 -39.96 3.20 13.78
CA GLY A 619 -39.90 4.56 14.32
C GLY A 619 -38.52 5.19 14.20
N GLU A 620 -37.44 4.43 14.43
CA GLU A 620 -36.06 4.90 14.24
C GLU A 620 -35.76 5.22 12.76
N VAL A 621 -36.19 4.35 11.84
CA VAL A 621 -36.06 4.60 10.40
C VAL A 621 -36.89 5.80 9.96
N GLU A 622 -38.12 5.97 10.49
CA GLU A 622 -38.94 7.13 10.26
C GLU A 622 -38.30 8.45 10.74
N GLU A 623 -37.63 8.43 11.88
CA GLU A 623 -36.90 9.59 12.40
C GLU A 623 -35.73 9.99 11.50
N ILE A 624 -34.99 9.02 10.95
CA ILE A 624 -33.95 9.27 9.96
C ILE A 624 -34.52 9.91 8.68
N LEU A 625 -35.62 9.37 8.16
CA LEU A 625 -36.29 9.90 6.97
C LEU A 625 -36.91 11.27 7.20
N ALA A 626 -37.48 11.49 8.39
CA ALA A 626 -38.06 12.78 8.79
C ALA A 626 -37.01 13.88 8.92
N ALA A 627 -35.80 13.55 9.39
CA ALA A 627 -34.68 14.48 9.44
C ALA A 627 -34.29 14.96 8.04
N GLY A 628 -34.35 14.09 7.03
CA GLY A 628 -34.20 14.41 5.61
C GLY A 628 -35.45 15.00 4.98
N ARG A 629 -36.55 15.13 5.73
CA ARG A 629 -37.90 15.60 5.25
C ARG A 629 -38.44 14.72 4.10
N VAL A 630 -38.10 13.46 4.07
CA VAL A 630 -38.52 12.51 3.03
C VAL A 630 -39.94 12.01 3.36
N LYS A 631 -40.89 12.24 2.49
CA LYS A 631 -42.23 11.66 2.61
C LYS A 631 -42.25 10.28 2.02
N VAL A 632 -42.54 9.27 2.83
CA VAL A 632 -42.50 7.87 2.43
C VAL A 632 -43.85 7.17 2.59
N GLU A 633 -43.96 6.11 1.81
CA GLU A 633 -45.05 5.13 1.93
C GLU A 633 -44.46 3.78 2.30
N TYR A 634 -45.22 3.03 3.11
CA TYR A 634 -44.85 1.68 3.50
C TYR A 634 -45.82 0.67 2.87
N VAL A 635 -45.27 -0.32 2.18
CA VAL A 635 -46.01 -1.46 1.67
C VAL A 635 -45.43 -2.74 2.19
N ARG A 636 -46.19 -3.83 2.18
CA ARG A 636 -45.70 -5.13 2.63
C ARG A 636 -44.51 -5.57 1.78
N SER A 637 -43.43 -6.02 2.43
CA SER A 637 -42.27 -6.56 1.73
C SER A 637 -42.47 -8.04 1.37
N GLU A 638 -42.01 -8.43 0.18
CA GLU A 638 -42.01 -9.81 -0.31
C GLU A 638 -40.58 -10.38 -0.36
N ARG A 639 -39.63 -9.74 0.32
CA ARG A 639 -38.23 -10.19 0.31
C ARG A 639 -38.08 -11.50 1.10
N PRO A 640 -37.53 -12.57 0.47
CA PRO A 640 -37.53 -13.90 1.10
C PRO A 640 -36.62 -14.03 2.33
N TRP A 641 -35.68 -13.10 2.51
CA TRP A 641 -34.80 -13.08 3.69
C TRP A 641 -35.35 -12.27 4.85
N LEU A 642 -36.52 -11.64 4.70
CA LEU A 642 -37.19 -10.93 5.75
C LEU A 642 -38.40 -11.72 6.31
N HIS A 643 -38.76 -11.42 7.52
CA HIS A 643 -39.95 -11.98 8.17
C HIS A 643 -41.22 -11.52 7.45
N PRO A 644 -42.11 -12.42 6.99
CA PRO A 644 -43.26 -12.07 6.12
C PRO A 644 -44.31 -11.17 6.78
N GLY A 645 -44.37 -11.13 8.11
CA GLY A 645 -45.32 -10.30 8.86
C GLY A 645 -44.69 -9.14 9.61
N GLN A 646 -43.37 -8.99 9.54
CA GLN A 646 -42.64 -7.94 10.26
C GLN A 646 -41.60 -7.26 9.36
N SER A 647 -42.04 -6.88 8.14
CA SER A 647 -41.19 -6.20 7.15
C SER A 647 -42.00 -5.30 6.24
N ALA A 648 -41.36 -4.28 5.71
CA ALA A 648 -41.94 -3.35 4.75
C ALA A 648 -40.94 -2.86 3.71
N GLU A 649 -41.40 -2.60 2.50
CA GLU A 649 -40.74 -1.76 1.52
C GLU A 649 -41.08 -0.30 1.81
N ILE A 650 -40.11 0.55 1.53
CA ILE A 650 -40.22 2.00 1.71
C ILE A 650 -40.24 2.66 0.33
N LEU A 651 -41.28 3.37 0.04
CA LEU A 651 -41.51 4.00 -1.26
C LEU A 651 -41.50 5.53 -1.14
N VAL A 652 -40.92 6.18 -2.15
CA VAL A 652 -41.05 7.62 -2.42
C VAL A 652 -41.65 7.75 -3.83
N ASP A 653 -42.77 8.43 -3.96
CA ASP A 653 -43.49 8.62 -5.24
C ASP A 653 -43.72 7.29 -5.99
N GLY A 654 -44.02 6.21 -5.25
CA GLY A 654 -44.29 4.88 -5.76
C GLY A 654 -43.04 4.07 -6.16
N GLN A 655 -41.82 4.61 -5.96
CA GLN A 655 -40.56 3.90 -6.22
C GLN A 655 -39.93 3.45 -4.90
N SER A 656 -39.47 2.19 -4.88
CA SER A 656 -38.76 1.66 -3.71
C SER A 656 -37.42 2.34 -3.52
N ILE A 657 -37.20 2.92 -2.35
CA ILE A 657 -35.93 3.50 -1.90
C ILE A 657 -35.22 2.60 -0.91
N GLY A 658 -35.83 1.49 -0.53
CA GLY A 658 -35.26 0.57 0.43
C GLY A 658 -36.29 -0.25 1.18
N TYR A 659 -35.85 -0.88 2.23
CA TYR A 659 -36.70 -1.78 3.04
C TYR A 659 -36.28 -1.76 4.49
N LEU A 660 -37.16 -2.22 5.36
CA LEU A 660 -36.87 -2.49 6.76
C LEU A 660 -37.63 -3.75 7.23
N GLY A 661 -37.14 -4.38 8.26
CA GLY A 661 -37.83 -5.49 8.89
C GLY A 661 -36.93 -6.40 9.74
N ARG A 662 -37.54 -7.44 10.29
CA ARG A 662 -36.84 -8.54 10.96
C ARG A 662 -36.26 -9.48 9.93
N LEU A 663 -35.07 -10.01 10.15
CA LEU A 663 -34.57 -11.14 9.36
C LEU A 663 -35.52 -12.33 9.46
N HIS A 664 -35.54 -13.18 8.42
CA HIS A 664 -36.36 -14.40 8.47
C HIS A 664 -35.85 -15.32 9.57
N PRO A 665 -36.73 -15.90 10.41
CA PRO A 665 -36.32 -16.73 11.55
C PRO A 665 -35.42 -17.93 11.19
N SER A 666 -35.58 -18.51 9.99
CA SER A 666 -34.68 -19.56 9.51
C SER A 666 -33.26 -19.05 9.30
N LEU A 667 -33.12 -17.81 8.81
CA LEU A 667 -31.83 -17.21 8.59
C LEU A 667 -31.19 -16.77 9.93
N GLU A 668 -31.99 -16.24 10.88
CA GLU A 668 -31.52 -15.96 12.24
C GLU A 668 -30.95 -17.23 12.89
N ASN A 669 -31.66 -18.38 12.77
CA ASN A 669 -31.18 -19.64 13.31
C ASN A 669 -29.92 -20.17 12.60
N GLU A 670 -29.84 -20.05 11.26
CA GLU A 670 -28.67 -20.52 10.52
C GLU A 670 -27.42 -19.70 10.84
N LEU A 671 -27.59 -18.41 11.10
CA LEU A 671 -26.53 -17.48 11.43
C LEU A 671 -26.25 -17.32 12.92
N ASP A 672 -26.90 -18.13 13.78
CA ASP A 672 -26.80 -18.06 15.25
C ASP A 672 -27.04 -16.63 15.77
N LEU A 673 -28.10 -16.01 15.26
CA LEU A 673 -28.55 -14.68 15.64
C LEU A 673 -29.79 -14.76 16.51
N SER A 674 -29.93 -13.85 17.47
CA SER A 674 -31.22 -13.56 18.10
C SER A 674 -32.09 -12.70 17.16
N THR A 675 -33.27 -12.28 17.60
CA THR A 675 -34.12 -11.37 16.80
C THR A 675 -33.32 -10.19 16.29
N THR A 676 -33.19 -10.09 14.97
CA THR A 676 -32.35 -9.11 14.28
C THR A 676 -33.18 -8.22 13.34
N TRP A 677 -33.12 -6.94 13.57
CA TRP A 677 -33.77 -5.91 12.77
C TRP A 677 -32.79 -5.31 11.78
N VAL A 678 -33.19 -5.16 10.52
CA VAL A 678 -32.36 -4.66 9.43
C VAL A 678 -33.11 -3.65 8.56
N ALA A 679 -32.38 -2.66 8.06
CA ALA A 679 -32.86 -1.77 7.03
C ALA A 679 -31.73 -1.44 6.04
N GLU A 680 -32.10 -1.29 4.78
CA GLU A 680 -31.25 -0.67 3.74
C GLU A 680 -32.02 0.38 3.00
N LEU A 681 -31.40 1.55 2.84
CA LEU A 681 -31.98 2.73 2.21
C LEU A 681 -31.04 3.27 1.15
N ASP A 682 -31.57 3.65 0.01
CA ASP A 682 -30.83 4.41 -1.00
C ASP A 682 -30.45 5.78 -0.43
N GLN A 683 -29.16 6.01 -0.26
CA GLN A 683 -28.64 7.23 0.35
C GLN A 683 -29.07 8.50 -0.41
N ALA A 684 -29.12 8.45 -1.75
CA ALA A 684 -29.51 9.59 -2.55
C ALA A 684 -30.97 10.02 -2.27
N ALA A 685 -31.85 9.04 -2.04
CA ALA A 685 -33.24 9.32 -1.69
C ALA A 685 -33.37 9.90 -0.26
N VAL A 686 -32.57 9.43 0.69
CA VAL A 686 -32.55 9.94 2.07
C VAL A 686 -31.99 11.36 2.14
N LEU A 687 -30.99 11.69 1.31
CA LEU A 687 -30.37 13.02 1.23
C LEU A 687 -31.09 13.99 0.31
N GLN A 688 -32.29 13.62 -0.17
CA GLN A 688 -33.10 14.51 -1.02
C GLN A 688 -33.50 15.75 -0.23
N SER A 689 -33.17 16.93 -0.76
CA SER A 689 -33.51 18.19 -0.10
C SER A 689 -34.84 18.73 -0.59
N TYR A 690 -35.65 19.20 0.34
CA TYR A 690 -36.89 19.90 0.06
C TYR A 690 -36.76 21.37 0.48
N VAL A 691 -37.29 22.25 -0.34
CA VAL A 691 -37.38 23.66 0.00
C VAL A 691 -38.53 23.85 1.02
N SER A 692 -38.18 24.35 2.19
CA SER A 692 -39.17 24.65 3.21
C SER A 692 -40.07 25.82 2.74
N ASN A 693 -41.35 25.58 2.63
CA ASN A 693 -42.32 26.62 2.36
C ASN A 693 -42.91 27.11 3.67
N PHE A 694 -42.92 28.43 3.88
CA PHE A 694 -43.58 29.03 5.04
C PHE A 694 -45.09 28.85 4.92
N THR A 695 -45.71 28.31 5.96
CA THR A 695 -47.16 28.25 6.14
C THR A 695 -47.52 29.03 7.41
N GLU A 696 -48.44 29.98 7.31
CA GLU A 696 -48.86 30.75 8.47
C GLU A 696 -49.62 29.85 9.46
N LEU A 697 -49.22 29.91 10.72
CA LEU A 697 -49.90 29.17 11.79
C LEU A 697 -51.28 29.74 12.02
N SER A 698 -52.31 28.91 12.12
CA SER A 698 -53.65 29.33 12.48
C SER A 698 -53.67 29.91 13.90
N ARG A 699 -54.32 31.03 14.08
CA ARG A 699 -54.55 31.68 15.37
C ARG A 699 -55.84 31.23 16.03
N PHE A 700 -56.62 30.37 15.38
CA PHE A 700 -57.94 29.92 15.83
C PHE A 700 -57.82 28.54 16.50
N PRO A 701 -58.67 28.23 17.48
CA PRO A 701 -58.56 26.92 18.20
C PRO A 701 -58.88 25.76 17.28
N SER A 702 -58.12 24.68 17.48
CA SER A 702 -58.44 23.40 16.87
C SER A 702 -59.43 22.60 17.73
N VAL A 703 -60.15 21.70 17.09
CA VAL A 703 -61.13 20.82 17.78
C VAL A 703 -60.81 19.37 17.43
N ARG A 704 -60.55 18.57 18.44
CA ARG A 704 -60.32 17.12 18.28
C ARG A 704 -61.64 16.36 18.37
N ARG A 705 -61.85 15.40 17.49
CA ARG A 705 -62.90 14.38 17.52
C ARG A 705 -62.28 13.02 17.27
N ASP A 706 -62.73 12.02 18.00
CA ASP A 706 -62.23 10.67 17.88
C ASP A 706 -63.29 9.76 17.28
N ILE A 707 -62.87 8.82 16.44
CA ILE A 707 -63.72 7.76 15.87
C ILE A 707 -63.10 6.41 16.14
N ALA A 708 -63.92 5.44 16.57
CA ALA A 708 -63.48 4.06 16.69
C ALA A 708 -64.25 3.22 15.67
N LEU A 709 -63.51 2.57 14.78
CA LEU A 709 -64.00 1.83 13.64
C LEU A 709 -63.75 0.33 13.85
N LEU A 710 -64.80 -0.49 13.70
CA LEU A 710 -64.64 -1.93 13.52
C LEU A 710 -64.53 -2.19 12.02
N ILE A 711 -63.43 -2.80 11.63
CA ILE A 711 -63.05 -2.98 10.22
C ILE A 711 -62.33 -4.31 10.02
N SER A 712 -62.40 -4.91 8.82
CA SER A 712 -61.67 -6.10 8.48
C SER A 712 -60.15 -5.93 8.64
N ASP A 713 -59.48 -6.94 9.19
CA ASP A 713 -58.03 -6.88 9.47
C ASP A 713 -57.15 -6.93 8.20
N ASN A 714 -57.73 -7.27 7.04
CA ASN A 714 -57.06 -7.27 5.75
C ASN A 714 -56.98 -5.87 5.09
N ILE A 715 -57.64 -4.85 5.63
CA ILE A 715 -57.60 -3.47 5.09
C ILE A 715 -56.42 -2.73 5.70
N ASN A 716 -55.60 -2.11 4.87
CA ASN A 716 -54.46 -1.33 5.35
C ASN A 716 -54.90 -0.09 6.09
N VAL A 717 -54.26 0.18 7.23
CA VAL A 717 -54.54 1.40 8.02
C VAL A 717 -54.31 2.68 7.20
N ARG A 718 -53.29 2.67 6.34
CA ARG A 718 -52.98 3.82 5.49
C ARG A 718 -54.12 4.14 4.51
N ASP A 719 -54.70 3.14 3.90
CA ASP A 719 -55.82 3.37 2.96
C ASP A 719 -57.01 4.01 3.66
N ILE A 720 -57.25 3.63 4.91
CA ILE A 720 -58.26 4.22 5.77
C ILE A 720 -57.90 5.67 6.07
N GLN A 721 -56.67 5.92 6.48
CA GLN A 721 -56.19 7.26 6.83
C GLN A 721 -56.22 8.21 5.64
N GLN A 722 -55.75 7.78 4.47
CA GLN A 722 -55.84 8.55 3.24
C GLN A 722 -57.29 8.90 2.85
N LEU A 723 -58.20 7.95 3.03
CA LEU A 723 -59.62 8.17 2.75
C LEU A 723 -60.23 9.21 3.73
N ILE A 724 -59.83 9.15 5.02
CA ILE A 724 -60.19 10.13 6.04
C ILE A 724 -59.68 11.53 5.65
N GLU A 725 -58.39 11.64 5.33
CA GLU A 725 -57.75 12.91 4.95
C GLU A 725 -58.40 13.52 3.71
N LYS A 726 -58.62 12.69 2.67
CA LYS A 726 -59.28 13.13 1.45
C LYS A 726 -60.72 13.61 1.66
N THR A 727 -61.45 12.90 2.52
CA THR A 727 -62.87 13.17 2.79
C THR A 727 -63.03 14.36 3.73
N GLY A 728 -62.12 14.54 4.71
CA GLY A 728 -62.14 15.66 5.64
C GLY A 728 -61.82 17.01 4.97
N GLY A 729 -61.11 16.98 3.84
CA GLY A 729 -60.77 18.16 3.03
C GLY A 729 -59.99 19.24 3.80
N GLU A 730 -60.16 20.49 3.44
CA GLU A 730 -59.37 21.63 3.99
C GLU A 730 -59.61 21.94 5.48
N LEU A 731 -60.69 21.42 6.06
CA LEU A 731 -61.04 21.65 7.47
C LEU A 731 -60.40 20.64 8.40
N LEU A 732 -59.95 19.50 7.88
CA LEU A 732 -59.23 18.47 8.63
C LEU A 732 -57.74 18.76 8.55
N ASP A 733 -57.16 19.27 9.65
CA ASP A 733 -55.76 19.61 9.75
C ASP A 733 -54.87 18.35 9.77
N SER A 734 -55.24 17.38 10.62
CA SER A 734 -54.48 16.14 10.75
C SER A 734 -55.32 14.99 11.30
N THR A 735 -54.87 13.77 11.00
CA THR A 735 -55.43 12.54 11.55
C THR A 735 -54.36 11.55 11.89
N TRP A 736 -54.51 10.80 12.99
CA TRP A 736 -53.59 9.74 13.38
C TRP A 736 -54.33 8.59 14.09
N LEU A 737 -53.79 7.36 13.92
CA LEU A 737 -54.27 6.21 14.66
C LEU A 737 -53.61 6.23 16.06
N PHE A 738 -54.43 6.12 17.13
CA PHE A 738 -53.89 6.14 18.49
C PHE A 738 -54.21 4.86 19.30
N ASP A 739 -55.15 4.00 18.80
CA ASP A 739 -55.42 2.72 19.45
C ASP A 739 -55.81 1.65 18.41
N VAL A 740 -55.37 0.44 18.66
CA VAL A 740 -55.68 -0.81 17.91
C VAL A 740 -56.07 -1.88 18.89
N TYR A 741 -57.31 -2.37 18.79
CA TYR A 741 -57.81 -3.38 19.69
C TYR A 741 -58.38 -4.59 18.95
N THR A 742 -57.91 -5.81 19.34
CA THR A 742 -58.31 -7.09 18.74
C THR A 742 -58.83 -8.08 19.79
N GLY A 743 -59.25 -7.59 20.96
CA GLY A 743 -59.65 -8.38 22.12
C GLY A 743 -61.15 -8.73 22.17
N GLN A 744 -61.63 -9.03 23.37
CA GLN A 744 -63.01 -9.47 23.65
C GLN A 744 -64.04 -8.43 23.15
N GLY A 745 -65.02 -8.88 22.38
CA GLY A 745 -66.07 -8.01 21.80
C GLY A 745 -65.76 -7.52 20.37
N VAL A 746 -64.67 -7.98 19.77
CA VAL A 746 -64.35 -7.79 18.34
C VAL A 746 -64.53 -9.13 17.61
N GLU A 747 -65.26 -9.14 16.51
CA GLU A 747 -65.53 -10.34 15.67
C GLU A 747 -64.21 -10.88 15.10
N GLU A 748 -64.11 -12.18 14.93
CA GLU A 748 -62.96 -12.83 14.26
C GLU A 748 -62.77 -12.28 12.86
N GLY A 749 -61.51 -11.94 12.47
CA GLY A 749 -61.20 -11.30 11.19
C GLY A 749 -61.46 -9.80 11.12
N LYS A 750 -61.83 -9.19 12.28
CA LYS A 750 -61.96 -7.75 12.42
C LYS A 750 -61.06 -7.17 13.53
N ARG A 751 -60.79 -5.89 13.46
CA ARG A 751 -60.08 -5.12 14.47
C ARG A 751 -60.75 -3.77 14.69
N SER A 752 -60.64 -3.24 15.92
CA SER A 752 -61.10 -1.88 16.22
C SER A 752 -59.92 -0.93 16.07
N LEU A 753 -60.08 0.10 15.25
CA LEU A 753 -59.11 1.15 15.01
C LEU A 753 -59.65 2.48 15.51
N ALA A 754 -58.94 3.16 16.41
CA ALA A 754 -59.31 4.45 16.90
C ALA A 754 -58.45 5.56 16.29
N PHE A 755 -59.10 6.44 15.53
CA PHE A 755 -58.45 7.59 14.91
C PHE A 755 -58.83 8.88 15.62
N ALA A 756 -57.85 9.75 15.85
CA ALA A 756 -58.06 11.14 16.23
C ALA A 756 -58.08 12.00 14.97
N LEU A 757 -59.03 12.90 14.90
CA LEU A 757 -59.22 13.84 13.80
C LEU A 757 -59.14 15.26 14.40
N LEU A 758 -58.17 16.02 13.94
CA LEU A 758 -57.98 17.42 14.36
C LEU A 758 -58.57 18.37 13.32
N TRP A 759 -59.54 19.15 13.71
CA TRP A 759 -60.24 20.08 12.84
C TRP A 759 -59.78 21.50 13.14
N GLN A 760 -59.38 22.26 12.12
CA GLN A 760 -58.94 23.63 12.24
C GLN A 760 -59.15 24.40 10.94
N HIS A 761 -59.50 25.69 11.04
CA HIS A 761 -59.53 26.58 9.88
C HIS A 761 -58.44 27.67 10.03
N PRO A 762 -57.74 28.05 8.95
CA PRO A 762 -56.64 29.02 9.02
C PRO A 762 -57.11 30.46 9.42
N SER A 763 -58.33 30.85 9.15
CA SER A 763 -58.79 32.24 9.24
C SER A 763 -59.98 32.47 10.16
N ARG A 764 -60.61 31.45 10.75
CA ARG A 764 -61.78 31.58 11.67
C ARG A 764 -61.90 30.36 12.60
N THR A 765 -62.71 30.53 13.64
CA THR A 765 -63.16 29.40 14.45
C THR A 765 -64.16 28.55 13.69
N LEU A 766 -64.09 27.22 13.80
CA LEU A 766 -65.06 26.27 13.24
C LEU A 766 -66.34 26.23 14.10
N GLU A 767 -67.49 26.04 13.44
CA GLU A 767 -68.73 25.79 14.11
C GLU A 767 -68.97 24.31 14.36
N ASP A 768 -69.62 23.92 15.46
CA ASP A 768 -69.87 22.53 15.77
C ASP A 768 -70.69 21.79 14.67
N ALA A 769 -71.51 22.51 13.94
CA ALA A 769 -72.26 21.97 12.81
C ALA A 769 -71.36 21.52 11.62
N GLU A 770 -70.30 22.31 11.33
CA GLU A 770 -69.34 22.03 10.27
C GLU A 770 -68.50 20.74 10.62
N ILE A 771 -68.00 20.68 11.87
CA ILE A 771 -67.27 19.53 12.37
C ILE A 771 -68.15 18.28 12.32
N LYS A 772 -69.41 18.37 12.82
CA LYS A 772 -70.34 17.26 12.78
C LYS A 772 -70.63 16.78 11.35
N SER A 773 -70.87 17.72 10.42
CA SER A 773 -71.08 17.37 9.02
C SER A 773 -69.87 16.69 8.39
N GLY A 774 -68.59 17.15 8.69
CA GLY A 774 -67.40 16.52 8.25
C GLY A 774 -67.23 15.10 8.85
N MET A 775 -67.50 14.93 10.11
CA MET A 775 -67.44 13.63 10.78
C MET A 775 -68.47 12.65 10.18
N ASP A 776 -69.73 13.06 10.02
CA ASP A 776 -70.79 12.22 9.44
C ASP A 776 -70.44 11.79 7.98
N ASN A 777 -69.83 12.70 7.20
CA ASN A 777 -69.38 12.39 5.86
C ASN A 777 -68.25 11.38 5.85
N ILE A 778 -67.21 11.54 6.73
CA ILE A 778 -66.10 10.59 6.84
C ILE A 778 -66.63 9.20 7.24
N ILE A 779 -67.48 9.10 8.23
CA ILE A 779 -68.08 7.85 8.67
C ILE A 779 -68.85 7.18 7.53
N GLN A 780 -69.70 7.90 6.83
CA GLN A 780 -70.48 7.39 5.71
C GLN A 780 -69.61 6.89 4.56
N VAL A 781 -68.52 7.58 4.22
CA VAL A 781 -67.59 7.17 3.17
C VAL A 781 -66.85 5.90 3.60
N LEU A 782 -66.41 5.81 4.85
CA LEU A 782 -65.74 4.62 5.41
C LEU A 782 -66.70 3.41 5.47
N GLU A 783 -67.93 3.59 5.87
CA GLU A 783 -68.95 2.54 5.81
C GLU A 783 -69.18 2.04 4.40
N ASN A 784 -69.36 2.94 3.44
CA ASN A 784 -69.61 2.55 2.02
C ASN A 784 -68.39 1.89 1.37
N THR A 785 -67.20 2.31 1.68
CA THR A 785 -65.96 1.86 1.02
C THR A 785 -65.44 0.55 1.65
N TYR A 786 -65.39 0.50 2.96
CA TYR A 786 -64.76 -0.61 3.68
C TYR A 786 -65.70 -1.40 4.58
N GLN A 787 -67.03 -1.10 4.49
CA GLN A 787 -68.03 -1.71 5.40
C GLN A 787 -67.61 -1.56 6.90
N ALA A 788 -66.93 -0.44 7.19
CA ALA A 788 -66.59 -0.13 8.55
C ALA A 788 -67.83 0.18 9.36
N THR A 789 -67.84 -0.20 10.64
CA THR A 789 -68.94 0.14 11.56
C THR A 789 -68.39 0.88 12.79
N LEU A 790 -69.11 1.88 13.28
CA LEU A 790 -68.70 2.55 14.53
C LEU A 790 -68.81 1.58 15.69
N ARG A 791 -67.75 1.50 16.48
CA ARG A 791 -67.76 0.75 17.74
C ARG A 791 -68.59 1.52 18.74
N ALA A 792 -69.67 0.95 19.19
CA ALA A 792 -70.45 1.54 20.31
C ALA A 792 -69.56 1.53 21.57
N SER A 793 -69.52 2.65 22.28
CA SER A 793 -68.76 2.85 23.52
C SER A 793 -69.27 1.96 24.64
#